data_7a39da74c619d0f5046c6171d65f1381
#
_entry.id   7a39da74c619d0f5046c6171d65f1381
#
_cell.length_a   1.000
_cell.length_b   1.000
_cell.length_c   1.000
_cell.angle_alpha   90.00
_cell.angle_beta   90.00
_cell.angle_gamma   90.00
#
_symmetry.space_group_name_H-M   'P 1'
#
loop_
_entity.id
_entity.type
_entity.pdbx_description
1 polymer ?
#
loop_
_entity_poly.entity_id
_entity_poly.type
_entity_poly.pdbx_seq_one_letter_code
_entity_poly.pdbx_strand_id
1 'polypeptide(L)'
;MGGSRNYVSTSHRAEAKLTSGRRLQGGRRLCNAMRSPAFPPRRPSHLVRYIFPAFLLIGIFYYLSHRPRDPAVPNAYLTSGHDSKLPSSSSNSHKQGTPDVVNQPAKNPASNQKPVYGNTDGANQPIDPKPASDQPAQPAQPVQPAQPVQPVAPKPTVVHPIDELIKTADKDYKDLLAKESNTLAEAAQAYRKRRGRHPPPGFDKWYEFAKQNNALIVEDFFDQIYHDLNPFWGLDAATIRTEAMGYEMVINVRNGNASAESDWFWTQIWLDMIQTIEHLLPDMDIALNAMDEPRLVVPWEDISAYMKKEKQSRILSPTKSIVKEFQKLPPPAKHDENDKSLHTIDKNWEDTNPYWLIARRGCPPDSPARKQPAMSSFNDKPNFSASWATPHQYQGYVSNASLSSEFCHQPDLQGLEGIFIKPLTTSATKVLFPMFGGSKLATNNEILLPAPMYWNEEERFTGGDDHGPAWSSKIGPVIWRGVATGGRNNESNWKGFQRHRFVSMNNATKLARAEEGVEPPTNFELPGSTYNLAAQKDKRLGSWVSQWSDVGFTDLFCDPDVEPKEEDGQCVYTDEHYETVLGQKLAVQFYYKYLPDIDGNSFSGRYLGFLRSTSLPIKSTLWREWHDSRLVAWKHFVPMDNRFGDYYGIMEYFLGYEDSVPGHDDVAERIAMDGKAWAEKVLRKEDMQIYVLRLLLEYARIADDRRESMGWVDDLVS
;
A
#
# COMPACT_ATOMS: atom_id res chain seq x y z
N MET A 1 -53.82 14.53 -35.13
CA MET A 1 -53.56 15.90 -35.60
C MET A 1 -52.08 16.10 -35.38
N GLY A 2 -51.22 15.92 -36.30
CA GLY A 2 -50.85 16.67 -37.51
C GLY A 2 -49.67 17.56 -37.08
N GLY A 3 -48.52 17.54 -37.66
CA GLY A 3 -48.00 16.98 -38.87
C GLY A 3 -46.45 17.16 -38.91
N SER A 4 -45.92 16.34 -39.73
CA SER A 4 -44.57 16.23 -40.27
C SER A 4 -44.02 17.53 -40.88
N ARG A 5 -42.69 17.68 -40.90
CA ARG A 5 -41.97 18.08 -42.12
C ARG A 5 -40.50 17.64 -42.11
N ASN A 6 -40.20 16.79 -43.04
CA ASN A 6 -38.87 16.43 -43.59
C ASN A 6 -38.19 17.63 -44.25
N TYR A 7 -36.87 17.71 -44.22
CA TYR A 7 -36.10 18.21 -45.34
C TYR A 7 -34.91 17.29 -45.62
N VAL A 8 -34.81 16.88 -46.89
CA VAL A 8 -33.86 15.98 -47.55
C VAL A 8 -32.94 16.82 -48.41
N SER A 9 -31.73 16.28 -48.64
CA SER A 9 -30.86 16.46 -49.84
C SER A 9 -29.97 17.71 -49.86
N THR A 10 -28.72 17.69 -50.32
CA THR A 10 -28.14 17.00 -51.49
C THR A 10 -26.61 17.00 -51.45
N SER A 11 -26.10 15.95 -52.03
CA SER A 11 -24.73 15.65 -52.45
C SER A 11 -24.10 16.67 -53.39
N HIS A 12 -22.77 16.82 -53.36
CA HIS A 12 -21.98 16.97 -54.60
C HIS A 12 -20.61 16.29 -54.51
N ARG A 13 -20.47 15.32 -55.41
CA ARG A 13 -19.24 14.68 -55.89
C ARG A 13 -18.56 15.58 -56.93
N ALA A 14 -17.26 15.60 -56.97
CA ALA A 14 -16.50 15.94 -58.19
C ALA A 14 -15.22 15.10 -58.29
N GLU A 15 -15.23 14.21 -59.24
CA GLU A 15 -14.06 13.54 -59.84
C GLU A 15 -13.42 14.42 -60.89
N ALA A 16 -12.10 14.26 -61.15
CA ALA A 16 -11.43 14.32 -62.47
C ALA A 16 -9.97 13.91 -62.25
N LYS A 17 -9.54 12.79 -62.72
CA LYS A 17 -9.04 12.27 -64.05
C LYS A 17 -7.60 12.73 -64.37
N LEU A 18 -6.68 11.78 -64.29
CA LEU A 18 -5.77 11.15 -65.25
C LEU A 18 -5.26 11.97 -66.49
N THR A 19 -3.92 11.94 -66.67
CA THR A 19 -3.20 11.65 -67.97
C THR A 19 -1.70 11.47 -67.64
N SER A 20 -1.03 10.36 -67.83
CA SER A 20 -0.46 9.58 -68.98
C SER A 20 0.63 10.31 -69.77
N GLY A 21 1.80 9.67 -69.89
CA GLY A 21 2.76 9.91 -70.97
C GLY A 21 4.20 9.52 -70.67
N ARG A 22 4.56 8.29 -70.93
CA ARG A 22 5.52 7.66 -71.86
C ARG A 22 6.98 8.14 -71.88
N ARG A 23 7.85 7.18 -71.54
CA ARG A 23 9.01 6.55 -72.25
C ARG A 23 9.97 7.45 -73.05
N LEU A 24 11.29 7.24 -72.82
CA LEU A 24 12.21 6.65 -73.81
C LEU A 24 13.61 6.35 -73.23
N GLN A 25 14.16 5.30 -73.73
CA GLN A 25 15.37 4.55 -73.59
C GLN A 25 16.67 5.22 -73.96
N GLY A 26 17.76 4.61 -73.51
CA GLY A 26 19.10 4.62 -74.08
C GLY A 26 20.18 4.93 -73.05
N GLY A 27 21.12 4.15 -72.73
CA GLY A 27 21.91 3.08 -73.38
C GLY A 27 23.41 3.41 -73.19
N ARG A 28 24.15 2.40 -72.64
CA ARG A 28 25.61 2.14 -72.71
C ARG A 28 26.59 2.75 -71.70
N ARG A 29 27.05 1.86 -70.82
CA ARG A 29 28.38 1.18 -70.72
C ARG A 29 29.59 1.99 -70.17
N LEU A 30 30.16 1.38 -69.07
CA LEU A 30 31.59 1.15 -68.76
C LEU A 30 32.36 2.32 -68.13
N CYS A 31 32.79 2.20 -66.90
CA CYS A 31 34.07 1.67 -66.43
C CYS A 31 34.26 1.82 -64.93
N ASN A 32 34.92 0.87 -64.37
CA ASN A 32 35.37 0.65 -63.01
C ASN A 32 36.06 1.88 -62.34
N ALA A 33 35.74 2.16 -61.09
CA ALA A 33 36.73 2.42 -60.06
C ALA A 33 36.10 2.17 -58.67
N MET A 34 36.68 1.25 -57.94
CA MET A 34 36.39 0.98 -56.54
C MET A 34 36.59 2.26 -55.71
N ARG A 35 35.57 2.72 -55.02
CA ARG A 35 35.67 3.57 -53.85
C ARG A 35 34.68 3.05 -52.83
N SER A 36 35.24 2.66 -51.66
CA SER A 36 34.51 2.25 -50.46
C SER A 36 33.49 3.30 -50.02
N PRO A 37 32.26 2.93 -49.64
CA PRO A 37 31.32 3.89 -49.08
C PRO A 37 31.72 4.24 -47.64
N ALA A 38 31.91 5.53 -47.38
CA ALA A 38 32.02 6.09 -46.03
C ALA A 38 30.67 5.96 -45.35
N PHE A 39 30.62 5.23 -44.25
CA PHE A 39 29.46 5.17 -43.37
C PHE A 39 29.21 6.52 -42.70
N PRO A 40 27.96 7.02 -42.63
CA PRO A 40 27.66 8.18 -41.79
C PRO A 40 27.85 7.82 -40.31
N PRO A 41 28.23 8.78 -39.44
CA PRO A 41 28.43 8.50 -38.02
C PRO A 41 27.09 8.06 -37.38
N ARG A 42 27.07 6.83 -36.89
CA ARG A 42 25.97 6.30 -36.08
C ARG A 42 25.87 7.15 -34.80
N ARG A 43 24.73 7.75 -34.55
CA ARG A 43 24.38 8.32 -33.23
C ARG A 43 24.47 7.20 -32.18
N PRO A 44 25.10 7.42 -31.01
CA PRO A 44 25.11 6.40 -29.97
C PRO A 44 23.67 6.08 -29.57
N SER A 45 23.33 4.78 -29.54
CA SER A 45 22.02 4.29 -29.17
C SER A 45 21.68 4.75 -27.75
N HIS A 46 20.40 4.97 -27.48
CA HIS A 46 19.88 5.33 -26.17
C HIS A 46 20.35 4.39 -25.05
N LEU A 47 20.71 3.16 -25.37
CA LEU A 47 21.25 2.16 -24.45
C LEU A 47 22.51 2.64 -23.69
N VAL A 48 23.40 3.39 -24.35
CA VAL A 48 24.67 3.87 -23.71
C VAL A 48 24.39 4.90 -22.60
N ARG A 49 23.25 5.60 -22.65
CA ARG A 49 22.85 6.55 -21.60
C ARG A 49 22.43 5.90 -20.29
N TYR A 50 22.04 4.64 -20.32
CA TYR A 50 21.59 3.90 -19.14
C TYR A 50 22.65 2.94 -18.60
N ILE A 51 23.59 2.50 -19.44
CA ILE A 51 24.69 1.61 -19.04
C ILE A 51 25.64 2.29 -18.06
N PHE A 52 25.96 3.57 -18.26
CA PHE A 52 26.90 4.30 -17.39
C PHE A 52 26.35 4.51 -15.96
N PRO A 53 25.07 4.98 -15.77
CA PRO A 53 24.48 5.04 -14.43
C PRO A 53 24.32 3.68 -13.75
N ALA A 54 24.00 2.62 -14.53
CA ALA A 54 23.86 1.28 -13.98
C ALA A 54 25.21 0.74 -13.46
N PHE A 55 26.30 0.91 -14.19
CA PHE A 55 27.64 0.54 -13.72
C PHE A 55 28.11 1.39 -12.53
N LEU A 56 27.72 2.67 -12.47
CA LEU A 56 28.03 3.52 -11.33
C LEU A 56 27.28 3.04 -10.08
N LEU A 57 26.02 2.68 -10.21
CA LEU A 57 25.20 2.13 -9.13
C LEU A 57 25.72 0.74 -8.66
N ILE A 58 26.12 -0.12 -9.59
CA ILE A 58 26.75 -1.41 -9.28
C ILE A 58 28.10 -1.19 -8.58
N GLY A 59 28.90 -0.22 -9.03
CA GLY A 59 30.17 0.13 -8.38
C GLY A 59 29.98 0.68 -6.96
N ILE A 60 28.99 1.53 -6.74
CA ILE A 60 28.62 2.05 -5.41
C ILE A 60 28.13 0.91 -4.53
N PHE A 61 27.27 0.04 -5.06
CA PHE A 61 26.76 -1.14 -4.34
C PHE A 61 27.88 -2.10 -3.95
N TYR A 62 28.81 -2.41 -4.87
CA TYR A 62 29.97 -3.23 -4.60
C TYR A 62 30.88 -2.61 -3.52
N TYR A 63 31.12 -1.30 -3.60
CA TYR A 63 31.93 -0.56 -2.62
C TYR A 63 31.28 -0.55 -1.21
N LEU A 64 29.95 -0.39 -1.13
CA LEU A 64 29.23 -0.42 0.13
C LEU A 64 29.10 -1.83 0.73
N SER A 65 29.05 -2.87 -0.13
CA SER A 65 28.95 -4.28 0.29
C SER A 65 30.27 -4.88 0.76
N HIS A 66 31.42 -4.30 0.36
CA HIS A 66 32.75 -4.84 0.64
C HIS A 66 33.57 -3.96 1.60
N ARG A 67 32.96 -3.08 2.37
CA ARG A 67 33.65 -2.41 3.46
C ARG A 67 34.02 -3.42 4.55
N PRO A 68 35.28 -3.44 5.05
CA PRO A 68 35.66 -4.28 6.18
C PRO A 68 34.81 -3.93 7.40
N ARG A 69 34.23 -4.93 8.02
CA ARG A 69 33.54 -4.79 9.31
C ARG A 69 34.58 -4.52 10.39
N ASP A 70 34.50 -3.33 11.01
CA ASP A 70 35.23 -3.09 12.25
C ASP A 70 34.62 -3.91 13.40
N PRO A 71 35.44 -4.43 14.31
CA PRO A 71 34.98 -5.30 15.39
C PRO A 71 34.19 -4.52 16.44
N ALA A 72 33.23 -5.23 17.01
CA ALA A 72 32.29 -4.80 18.02
C ALA A 72 32.90 -3.98 19.18
N VAL A 73 32.27 -2.87 19.52
CA VAL A 73 32.48 -2.12 20.78
C VAL A 73 31.23 -2.29 21.65
N PRO A 74 31.40 -2.61 22.95
CA PRO A 74 30.29 -2.91 23.84
C PRO A 74 29.55 -1.66 24.32
N ASN A 75 28.29 -1.86 24.66
CA ASN A 75 27.32 -0.92 25.24
C ASN A 75 27.90 0.04 26.28
N ALA A 76 27.64 1.33 26.12
CA ALA A 76 27.59 2.27 27.25
C ALA A 76 26.48 3.30 26.99
N TYR A 77 25.74 3.51 28.04
CA TYR A 77 24.54 4.30 28.20
C TYR A 77 24.63 5.78 27.84
N LEU A 78 23.50 6.31 27.38
CA LEU A 78 23.16 7.72 27.21
C LEU A 78 23.47 8.59 28.42
N THR A 79 24.10 9.74 28.19
CA THR A 79 23.75 11.02 28.85
C THR A 79 24.09 12.18 27.91
N SER A 80 23.16 13.09 27.85
CA SER A 80 23.15 14.34 27.12
C SER A 80 24.30 15.29 27.48
N GLY A 81 24.75 16.10 26.53
CA GLY A 81 25.57 17.29 26.80
C GLY A 81 26.23 17.86 25.53
N HIS A 82 25.82 19.04 25.19
CA HIS A 82 26.46 19.97 24.26
C HIS A 82 27.99 20.05 24.45
N ASP A 83 28.77 20.11 23.40
CA ASP A 83 29.50 21.29 22.99
C ASP A 83 30.44 21.05 21.79
N SER A 84 30.46 22.07 20.97
CA SER A 84 31.31 22.40 19.83
C SER A 84 32.81 22.18 20.03
N LYS A 85 33.51 21.80 18.97
CA LYS A 85 34.65 22.51 18.36
C LYS A 85 35.32 21.75 17.24
N LEU A 86 35.38 22.39 16.09
CA LEU A 86 36.32 22.14 14.98
C LEU A 86 37.77 22.51 15.36
N PRO A 87 38.78 21.96 14.72
CA PRO A 87 39.92 22.78 14.32
C PRO A 87 40.18 22.78 12.79
N SER A 88 40.52 23.97 12.39
CA SER A 88 40.96 24.44 11.09
C SER A 88 42.38 24.07 10.70
N SER A 89 42.70 24.02 9.42
CA SER A 89 43.91 24.59 8.80
C SER A 89 43.72 24.71 7.30
N SER A 90 43.67 25.89 6.80
CA SER A 90 44.66 26.80 6.13
C SER A 90 44.84 26.39 4.67
N SER A 91 44.80 27.28 3.68
CA SER A 91 45.49 28.54 3.51
C SER A 91 45.06 29.29 2.26
N ASN A 92 45.05 30.64 2.34
CA ASN A 92 45.44 31.70 1.36
C ASN A 92 44.61 31.86 0.09
N SER A 93 44.27 33.07 -0.38
CA SER A 93 44.80 34.45 -0.16
C SER A 93 43.96 35.47 -0.95
N HIS A 94 43.91 36.71 -0.41
CA HIS A 94 43.80 38.03 -1.06
C HIS A 94 42.45 38.48 -1.65
N LYS A 95 41.94 39.66 -1.42
CA LYS A 95 42.29 40.99 -0.88
C LYS A 95 41.08 41.93 -0.97
N GLN A 96 40.95 42.80 0.07
CA GLN A 96 40.50 44.21 0.08
C GLN A 96 39.03 44.54 -0.17
N GLY A 97 38.34 45.34 0.62
CA GLY A 97 38.61 46.47 1.41
C GLY A 97 37.39 46.94 2.25
N THR A 98 37.67 47.55 3.32
CA THR A 98 36.85 48.18 4.35
C THR A 98 36.39 49.61 3.91
N PRO A 99 35.66 50.47 4.70
CA PRO A 99 35.50 50.46 6.20
C PRO A 99 34.12 50.95 6.77
N ASP A 100 33.96 50.70 8.07
CA ASP A 100 33.44 51.54 9.17
C ASP A 100 31.96 52.00 9.21
N VAL A 101 31.28 51.98 10.39
CA VAL A 101 31.43 52.72 11.64
C VAL A 101 30.38 52.26 12.70
N VAL A 102 30.90 51.82 13.87
CA VAL A 102 30.59 52.26 15.29
C VAL A 102 29.14 52.31 15.79
N ASN A 103 28.73 51.54 16.82
CA ASN A 103 28.84 51.88 18.25
C ASN A 103 28.18 50.81 19.19
N GLN A 104 28.89 50.49 20.23
CA GLN A 104 28.48 49.81 21.49
C GLN A 104 28.19 50.86 22.60
N PRO A 105 27.92 50.54 23.88
CA PRO A 105 27.32 49.40 24.60
C PRO A 105 26.41 49.80 25.79
N ALA A 106 25.79 48.82 26.50
CA ALA A 106 25.66 48.82 27.98
C ALA A 106 24.92 47.54 28.48
N LYS A 107 25.63 46.65 29.12
CA LYS A 107 25.81 46.31 30.57
C LYS A 107 24.62 45.66 31.28
N ASN A 108 24.89 44.41 31.68
CA ASN A 108 24.31 43.58 32.76
C ASN A 108 24.27 44.24 34.14
N PRO A 109 23.58 43.67 35.17
CA PRO A 109 24.16 42.50 35.83
C PRO A 109 23.18 41.40 36.34
N ALA A 110 23.82 40.30 36.69
CA ALA A 110 23.33 39.04 37.21
C ALA A 110 22.83 39.08 38.66
N SER A 111 22.05 38.07 39.06
CA SER A 111 22.22 37.42 40.36
C SER A 111 21.77 35.94 40.32
N ASN A 112 22.70 35.12 40.79
CA ASN A 112 22.59 33.69 41.10
C ASN A 112 21.70 33.45 42.31
N GLN A 113 21.00 32.30 42.37
CA GLN A 113 21.03 31.40 43.53
C GLN A 113 20.47 30.02 43.21
N LYS A 114 21.27 29.00 43.46
CA LYS A 114 20.91 27.56 43.51
C LYS A 114 20.38 27.24 44.91
N PRO A 115 19.51 26.21 45.08
CA PRO A 115 19.29 25.58 46.38
C PRO A 115 20.14 24.30 46.55
N VAL A 116 20.64 24.17 47.75
CA VAL A 116 21.47 23.07 48.28
C VAL A 116 20.54 22.10 49.05
N TYR A 117 20.76 20.81 48.86
CA TYR A 117 20.26 19.73 49.72
C TYR A 117 21.02 19.62 51.01
N GLY A 118 20.31 19.26 52.11
CA GLY A 118 20.93 18.85 53.37
C GLY A 118 19.94 18.12 54.28
N ASN A 119 20.16 16.82 54.42
CA ASN A 119 19.63 15.98 55.49
C ASN A 119 20.25 16.34 56.82
N THR A 120 19.50 16.25 57.95
CA THR A 120 19.94 15.54 59.17
C THR A 120 18.82 15.41 60.21
N ASP A 121 18.87 14.29 60.92
CA ASP A 121 18.06 13.80 62.02
C ASP A 121 18.20 14.61 63.31
N GLY A 122 17.23 14.48 64.24
CA GLY A 122 17.49 14.64 65.67
C GLY A 122 16.37 15.17 66.54
N ALA A 123 15.67 14.28 67.16
CA ALA A 123 15.21 14.10 68.54
C ALA A 123 14.79 15.30 69.45
N ASN A 124 13.55 15.12 69.96
CA ASN A 124 13.09 15.25 71.38
C ASN A 124 13.21 16.55 72.21
N GLN A 125 12.08 16.93 72.63
CA GLN A 125 11.43 17.07 73.96
C GLN A 125 10.96 18.49 74.34
N PRO A 126 10.19 18.67 75.45
CA PRO A 126 8.87 19.31 75.45
C PRO A 126 8.82 20.59 76.30
N ILE A 127 7.84 21.45 76.15
CA ILE A 127 7.47 22.44 77.09
C ILE A 127 5.96 22.54 77.22
N ASP A 128 5.50 22.38 78.43
CA ASP A 128 4.19 22.41 79.01
C ASP A 128 3.73 23.88 79.42
N PRO A 129 2.56 24.05 80.08
CA PRO A 129 1.40 24.77 79.55
C PRO A 129 1.01 26.00 80.33
N LYS A 130 -0.05 26.72 79.92
CA LYS A 130 -1.11 27.32 80.80
C LYS A 130 -1.83 28.49 80.15
N PRO A 131 -3.01 28.90 80.66
CA PRO A 131 -4.18 28.16 81.05
C PRO A 131 -5.50 28.71 80.47
N ALA A 132 -6.56 27.95 80.73
CA ALA A 132 -7.94 28.03 80.33
C ALA A 132 -8.69 29.32 80.76
N SER A 133 -9.80 29.59 80.03
CA SER A 133 -10.97 30.26 80.59
C SER A 133 -12.22 29.45 80.25
N ASP A 134 -12.99 29.14 81.30
CA ASP A 134 -14.22 28.38 81.33
C ASP A 134 -15.40 29.05 80.60
N GLN A 135 -16.14 28.30 79.83
CA GLN A 135 -17.57 28.45 79.65
C GLN A 135 -18.23 27.08 79.51
N PRO A 136 -19.47 26.88 80.05
CA PRO A 136 -20.03 25.57 80.31
C PRO A 136 -20.68 24.93 79.03
N ALA A 137 -20.52 23.61 78.97
CA ALA A 137 -21.02 22.76 77.91
C ALA A 137 -22.56 22.65 77.92
N GLN A 138 -23.18 22.77 76.75
CA GLN A 138 -24.55 22.32 76.50
C GLN A 138 -24.56 20.80 76.22
N PRO A 139 -25.65 20.07 76.64
CA PRO A 139 -25.74 18.63 76.54
C PRO A 139 -25.87 18.17 75.09
N ALA A 140 -25.12 17.16 74.72
CA ALA A 140 -25.15 16.48 73.41
C ALA A 140 -26.49 15.86 73.07
N GLN A 141 -27.02 16.13 71.91
CA GLN A 141 -28.17 15.41 71.35
C GLN A 141 -27.76 14.00 70.93
N PRO A 142 -28.65 12.98 71.01
CA PRO A 142 -28.33 11.61 70.67
C PRO A 142 -28.06 11.48 69.14
N VAL A 143 -26.92 10.88 68.80
CA VAL A 143 -26.50 10.51 67.48
C VAL A 143 -27.49 9.49 66.93
N GLN A 144 -28.20 9.85 65.83
CA GLN A 144 -28.99 8.90 65.07
C GLN A 144 -28.04 7.84 64.43
N PRO A 145 -28.44 6.53 64.42
CA PRO A 145 -27.63 5.52 63.77
C PRO A 145 -27.53 5.81 62.27
N ALA A 146 -26.30 5.79 61.73
CA ALA A 146 -26.00 5.94 60.32
C ALA A 146 -26.82 4.90 59.50
N GLN A 147 -27.58 5.38 58.54
CA GLN A 147 -28.23 4.51 57.58
C GLN A 147 -27.18 3.73 56.78
N PRO A 148 -27.38 2.43 56.51
CA PRO A 148 -26.44 1.66 55.68
C PRO A 148 -26.33 2.34 54.32
N VAL A 149 -25.09 2.68 53.92
CA VAL A 149 -24.74 3.16 52.58
C VAL A 149 -25.13 2.06 51.59
N GLN A 150 -26.17 2.28 50.82
CA GLN A 150 -26.50 1.39 49.70
C GLN A 150 -25.29 1.32 48.77
N PRO A 151 -24.89 0.12 48.30
CA PRO A 151 -23.85 0.02 47.27
C PRO A 151 -24.28 0.85 46.07
N VAL A 152 -23.49 1.84 45.72
CA VAL A 152 -23.65 2.57 44.44
C VAL A 152 -23.55 1.52 43.35
N ALA A 153 -24.64 1.32 42.61
CA ALA A 153 -24.62 0.46 41.46
C ALA A 153 -23.46 0.91 40.52
N PRO A 154 -22.63 0.00 40.05
CA PRO A 154 -21.54 0.38 39.15
C PRO A 154 -22.15 1.13 37.94
N LYS A 155 -21.64 2.32 37.65
CA LYS A 155 -21.98 3.02 36.42
C LYS A 155 -21.80 2.05 35.25
N PRO A 156 -22.76 1.96 34.32
CA PRO A 156 -22.56 1.10 33.15
C PRO A 156 -21.25 1.52 32.50
N THR A 157 -20.31 0.59 32.42
CA THR A 157 -19.06 0.76 31.71
C THR A 157 -19.44 0.91 30.24
N VAL A 158 -19.26 2.10 29.70
CA VAL A 158 -19.45 2.34 28.26
C VAL A 158 -18.35 1.54 27.55
N VAL A 159 -18.72 0.49 26.84
CA VAL A 159 -17.79 -0.33 26.08
C VAL A 159 -17.27 0.52 24.92
N HIS A 160 -15.95 0.56 24.75
CA HIS A 160 -15.34 1.32 23.66
C HIS A 160 -15.65 0.65 22.32
N PRO A 161 -15.91 1.42 21.22
CA PRO A 161 -16.23 0.82 19.91
C PRO A 161 -15.18 -0.18 19.42
N ILE A 162 -13.89 0.05 19.70
CA ILE A 162 -12.79 -0.85 19.33
C ILE A 162 -12.92 -2.20 20.02
N ASP A 163 -13.40 -2.30 21.26
CA ASP A 163 -13.63 -3.57 21.95
C ASP A 163 -14.64 -4.46 21.21
N GLU A 164 -15.72 -3.86 20.70
CA GLU A 164 -16.72 -4.60 19.92
C GLU A 164 -16.18 -5.04 18.55
N LEU A 165 -15.32 -4.22 17.93
CA LEU A 165 -14.64 -4.59 16.67
C LEU A 165 -13.68 -5.75 16.87
N ILE A 166 -12.89 -5.75 17.92
CA ILE A 166 -11.98 -6.85 18.28
C ILE A 166 -12.77 -8.13 18.58
N LYS A 167 -13.85 -8.05 19.34
CA LYS A 167 -14.71 -9.19 19.63
C LYS A 167 -15.35 -9.78 18.37
N THR A 168 -15.75 -8.92 17.43
CA THR A 168 -16.26 -9.35 16.12
C THR A 168 -15.17 -10.04 15.32
N ALA A 169 -13.97 -9.47 15.28
CA ALA A 169 -12.81 -10.03 14.59
C ALA A 169 -12.40 -11.41 15.16
N ASP A 170 -12.43 -11.60 16.48
CA ASP A 170 -12.18 -12.90 17.11
C ASP A 170 -13.20 -13.97 16.70
N LYS A 171 -14.46 -13.58 16.51
CA LYS A 171 -15.50 -14.46 15.99
C LYS A 171 -15.26 -14.80 14.53
N ASP A 172 -15.01 -13.80 13.68
CA ASP A 172 -14.79 -13.98 12.24
C ASP A 172 -13.57 -14.87 11.99
N TYR A 173 -12.51 -14.70 12.78
CA TYR A 173 -11.33 -15.57 12.72
C TYR A 173 -11.64 -17.02 13.06
N LYS A 174 -12.44 -17.28 14.11
CA LYS A 174 -12.89 -18.63 14.45
C LYS A 174 -13.75 -19.25 13.36
N ASP A 175 -14.67 -18.46 12.78
CA ASP A 175 -15.53 -18.89 11.69
C ASP A 175 -14.73 -19.18 10.42
N LEU A 176 -13.63 -18.45 10.19
CA LEU A 176 -12.68 -18.68 9.07
C LEU A 176 -11.95 -20.02 9.27
N LEU A 177 -11.39 -20.27 10.46
CA LEU A 177 -10.67 -21.51 10.76
C LEU A 177 -11.58 -22.75 10.72
N ALA A 178 -12.85 -22.62 11.07
CA ALA A 178 -13.82 -23.72 11.00
C ALA A 178 -14.08 -24.21 9.56
N LYS A 179 -13.61 -23.49 8.54
CA LYS A 179 -13.73 -23.87 7.11
C LYS A 179 -12.51 -24.65 6.59
N GLU A 180 -11.55 -25.00 7.45
CA GLU A 180 -10.37 -25.77 7.02
C GLU A 180 -10.76 -27.10 6.42
N SER A 181 -10.17 -27.45 5.28
CA SER A 181 -10.31 -28.73 4.61
C SER A 181 -9.11 -29.62 4.95
N ASN A 182 -9.34 -30.76 5.56
CA ASN A 182 -8.30 -31.68 6.01
C ASN A 182 -7.99 -32.80 5.00
N THR A 183 -8.93 -33.05 4.08
CA THR A 183 -8.81 -34.05 3.02
C THR A 183 -9.00 -33.43 1.64
N LEU A 184 -8.46 -34.06 0.60
CA LEU A 184 -8.64 -33.65 -0.80
C LEU A 184 -10.12 -33.59 -1.20
N ALA A 185 -10.93 -34.57 -0.73
CA ALA A 185 -12.36 -34.60 -1.00
C ALA A 185 -13.10 -33.41 -0.37
N GLU A 186 -12.76 -33.05 0.89
CA GLU A 186 -13.33 -31.86 1.54
C GLU A 186 -12.94 -30.59 0.81
N ALA A 187 -11.67 -30.44 0.41
CA ALA A 187 -11.20 -29.29 -0.37
C ALA A 187 -11.94 -29.16 -1.71
N ALA A 188 -12.12 -30.27 -2.42
CA ALA A 188 -12.87 -30.30 -3.69
C ALA A 188 -14.37 -30.01 -3.48
N GLN A 189 -14.96 -30.48 -2.39
CA GLN A 189 -16.34 -30.16 -2.02
C GLN A 189 -16.51 -28.68 -1.69
N ALA A 190 -15.61 -28.10 -0.88
CA ALA A 190 -15.60 -26.68 -0.54
C ALA A 190 -15.48 -25.83 -1.81
N TYR A 191 -14.57 -26.23 -2.71
CA TYR A 191 -14.41 -25.61 -4.03
C TYR A 191 -15.73 -25.60 -4.81
N ARG A 192 -16.34 -26.78 -5.05
CA ARG A 192 -17.59 -26.88 -5.83
C ARG A 192 -18.71 -26.04 -5.23
N LYS A 193 -18.83 -26.06 -3.92
CA LYS A 193 -19.83 -25.27 -3.18
C LYS A 193 -19.66 -23.79 -3.40
N ARG A 194 -18.39 -23.30 -3.37
CA ARG A 194 -18.09 -21.85 -3.44
C ARG A 194 -18.02 -21.35 -4.90
N ARG A 195 -17.44 -22.14 -5.83
CA ARG A 195 -17.17 -21.70 -7.20
C ARG A 195 -18.23 -22.16 -8.23
N GLY A 196 -19.06 -23.14 -7.90
CA GLY A 196 -20.10 -23.65 -8.79
C GLY A 196 -19.56 -24.42 -10.00
N ARG A 197 -18.31 -24.92 -9.94
CA ARG A 197 -17.59 -25.68 -10.96
C ARG A 197 -16.81 -26.81 -10.34
N HIS A 198 -16.36 -27.79 -11.13
CA HIS A 198 -15.32 -28.72 -10.69
C HIS A 198 -13.98 -27.98 -10.51
N PRO A 199 -13.10 -28.41 -9.57
CA PRO A 199 -11.74 -27.90 -9.49
C PRO A 199 -11.01 -28.04 -10.82
N PRO A 200 -9.98 -27.24 -11.12
CA PRO A 200 -9.22 -27.38 -12.37
C PRO A 200 -8.45 -28.71 -12.41
N PRO A 201 -8.05 -29.21 -13.59
CA PRO A 201 -7.09 -30.30 -13.65
C PRO A 201 -5.83 -30.00 -12.86
N GLY A 202 -5.23 -31.00 -12.20
CA GLY A 202 -4.07 -30.80 -11.31
C GLY A 202 -4.40 -30.31 -9.92
N PHE A 203 -5.68 -30.25 -9.53
CA PHE A 203 -6.12 -29.87 -8.19
C PHE A 203 -5.62 -30.83 -7.10
N ASP A 204 -5.52 -32.11 -7.40
CA ASP A 204 -4.91 -33.13 -6.56
C ASP A 204 -3.43 -32.83 -6.27
N LYS A 205 -2.65 -32.51 -7.30
CA LYS A 205 -1.23 -32.15 -7.18
C LYS A 205 -1.05 -30.83 -6.38
N TRP A 206 -1.94 -29.86 -6.63
CA TRP A 206 -1.97 -28.62 -5.82
C TRP A 206 -2.24 -28.92 -4.34
N TYR A 207 -3.22 -29.79 -4.05
CA TYR A 207 -3.54 -30.16 -2.68
C TYR A 207 -2.38 -30.90 -2.01
N GLU A 208 -1.76 -31.86 -2.70
CA GLU A 208 -0.58 -32.57 -2.22
C GLU A 208 0.57 -31.62 -1.93
N PHE A 209 0.86 -30.69 -2.84
CA PHE A 209 1.88 -29.64 -2.63
C PHE A 209 1.58 -28.78 -1.41
N ALA A 210 0.34 -28.35 -1.23
CA ALA A 210 -0.06 -27.59 -0.06
C ALA A 210 0.10 -28.37 1.25
N LYS A 211 -0.26 -29.66 1.27
CA LYS A 211 -0.10 -30.53 2.46
C LYS A 211 1.37 -30.83 2.78
N GLN A 212 2.22 -31.05 1.78
CA GLN A 212 3.66 -31.25 1.96
C GLN A 212 4.34 -30.00 2.60
N ASN A 213 3.81 -28.82 2.33
CA ASN A 213 4.29 -27.55 2.88
C ASN A 213 3.53 -27.12 4.16
N ASN A 214 2.77 -28.02 4.78
CA ASN A 214 2.01 -27.76 6.03
C ASN A 214 1.09 -26.54 5.94
N ALA A 215 0.51 -26.29 4.77
CA ALA A 215 -0.38 -25.15 4.57
C ALA A 215 -1.77 -25.38 5.18
N LEU A 216 -2.36 -24.30 5.67
CA LEU A 216 -3.76 -24.26 6.06
C LEU A 216 -4.62 -24.13 4.81
N ILE A 217 -5.49 -25.10 4.54
CA ILE A 217 -6.30 -25.14 3.33
C ILE A 217 -7.73 -24.66 3.65
N VAL A 218 -7.96 -23.38 3.41
CA VAL A 218 -9.29 -22.74 3.51
C VAL A 218 -9.62 -22.15 2.15
N GLU A 219 -10.74 -22.56 1.55
CA GLU A 219 -11.10 -22.13 0.18
C GLU A 219 -11.29 -20.60 0.09
N ASP A 220 -11.65 -19.93 1.17
CA ASP A 220 -11.79 -18.46 1.24
C ASP A 220 -10.45 -17.73 0.98
N PHE A 221 -9.29 -18.34 1.29
CA PHE A 221 -7.97 -17.76 1.06
C PHE A 221 -7.64 -17.52 -0.42
N PHE A 222 -8.41 -18.10 -1.31
CA PHE A 222 -8.24 -18.00 -2.75
C PHE A 222 -9.30 -17.11 -3.42
N ASP A 223 -10.10 -16.37 -2.66
CA ASP A 223 -11.18 -15.53 -3.21
C ASP A 223 -10.66 -14.49 -4.19
N GLN A 224 -9.47 -13.91 -3.94
CA GLN A 224 -8.85 -12.95 -4.83
C GLN A 224 -8.62 -13.51 -6.24
N ILE A 225 -8.22 -14.78 -6.37
CA ILE A 225 -8.06 -15.46 -7.67
C ILE A 225 -9.35 -15.38 -8.50
N TYR A 226 -10.49 -15.65 -7.87
CA TYR A 226 -11.78 -15.68 -8.56
C TYR A 226 -12.33 -14.28 -8.80
N HIS A 227 -12.06 -13.35 -7.91
CA HIS A 227 -12.34 -11.95 -8.16
C HIS A 227 -11.65 -11.48 -9.45
N ASP A 228 -10.40 -11.85 -9.65
CA ASP A 228 -9.59 -11.41 -10.78
C ASP A 228 -9.93 -12.18 -12.07
N LEU A 229 -10.09 -13.48 -11.99
CA LEU A 229 -10.24 -14.35 -13.18
C LEU A 229 -11.68 -14.47 -13.70
N ASN A 230 -12.70 -14.23 -12.88
CA ASN A 230 -14.08 -14.44 -13.30
C ASN A 230 -14.48 -13.61 -14.53
N PRO A 231 -14.09 -12.34 -14.71
CA PRO A 231 -14.43 -11.58 -15.91
C PRO A 231 -13.93 -12.23 -17.21
N PHE A 232 -12.80 -12.94 -17.17
CA PHE A 232 -12.20 -13.58 -18.34
C PHE A 232 -13.02 -14.76 -18.90
N TRP A 233 -13.95 -15.34 -18.12
CA TRP A 233 -14.93 -16.27 -18.67
C TRP A 233 -15.84 -15.63 -19.73
N GLY A 234 -15.92 -14.30 -19.75
CA GLY A 234 -16.66 -13.54 -20.76
C GLY A 234 -15.94 -13.37 -22.09
N LEU A 235 -14.62 -13.64 -22.15
CA LEU A 235 -13.78 -13.59 -23.36
C LEU A 235 -13.60 -14.98 -23.97
N ASP A 236 -13.24 -15.05 -25.26
CA ASP A 236 -12.87 -16.31 -25.90
C ASP A 236 -11.48 -16.76 -25.40
N ALA A 237 -11.32 -18.06 -25.19
CA ALA A 237 -10.08 -18.64 -24.71
C ALA A 237 -8.89 -18.39 -25.67
N ALA A 238 -9.13 -18.45 -26.97
CA ALA A 238 -8.13 -18.14 -28.00
C ALA A 238 -7.64 -16.67 -27.89
N THR A 239 -8.56 -15.74 -27.68
CA THR A 239 -8.23 -14.32 -27.47
C THR A 239 -7.33 -14.14 -26.24
N ILE A 240 -7.66 -14.79 -25.11
CA ILE A 240 -6.85 -14.73 -23.89
C ILE A 240 -5.42 -15.20 -24.18
N ARG A 241 -5.25 -16.33 -24.86
CA ARG A 241 -3.92 -16.87 -25.22
C ARG A 241 -3.13 -15.94 -26.14
N THR A 242 -3.78 -15.44 -27.21
CA THR A 242 -3.11 -14.57 -28.18
C THR A 242 -2.64 -13.27 -27.55
N GLU A 243 -3.48 -12.65 -26.74
CA GLU A 243 -3.15 -11.38 -26.08
C GLU A 243 -2.05 -11.53 -25.00
N ALA A 244 -2.00 -12.68 -24.31
CA ALA A 244 -0.92 -12.99 -23.39
C ALA A 244 0.40 -13.24 -24.11
N MET A 245 0.38 -14.07 -25.15
CA MET A 245 1.56 -14.44 -25.94
C MET A 245 2.21 -13.24 -26.63
N GLY A 246 1.41 -12.31 -27.11
CA GLY A 246 1.87 -11.13 -27.85
C GLY A 246 2.36 -9.97 -26.96
N TYR A 247 2.29 -10.09 -25.64
CA TYR A 247 2.69 -8.99 -24.75
C TYR A 247 4.22 -8.90 -24.58
N GLU A 248 4.75 -7.69 -24.46
CA GLU A 248 6.21 -7.43 -24.40
C GLU A 248 6.90 -8.02 -23.16
N MET A 249 6.21 -8.04 -22.02
CA MET A 249 6.71 -8.62 -20.78
C MET A 249 5.93 -9.88 -20.45
N VAL A 250 6.41 -11.04 -20.89
CA VAL A 250 5.74 -12.32 -20.73
C VAL A 250 6.67 -13.38 -20.14
N ILE A 251 6.12 -14.18 -19.20
CA ILE A 251 6.73 -15.44 -18.78
C ILE A 251 6.00 -16.56 -19.52
N ASN A 252 6.77 -17.38 -20.21
CA ASN A 252 6.27 -18.54 -20.95
C ASN A 252 6.54 -19.82 -20.18
N VAL A 253 5.51 -20.64 -19.96
CA VAL A 253 5.66 -22.00 -19.41
C VAL A 253 5.40 -22.99 -20.54
N ARG A 254 6.38 -23.87 -20.85
CA ARG A 254 6.27 -24.90 -21.87
C ARG A 254 6.90 -26.21 -21.36
N ASN A 255 6.11 -27.29 -21.40
CA ASN A 255 6.56 -28.62 -20.97
C ASN A 255 7.20 -28.64 -19.57
N GLY A 256 6.69 -27.85 -18.62
CA GLY A 256 7.18 -27.77 -17.26
C GLY A 256 8.47 -26.96 -17.09
N ASN A 257 8.77 -26.07 -18.02
CA ASN A 257 9.89 -25.11 -17.91
C ASN A 257 9.38 -23.69 -18.13
N ALA A 258 9.70 -22.78 -17.24
CA ALA A 258 9.38 -21.36 -17.32
C ALA A 258 10.59 -20.56 -17.82
N SER A 259 10.32 -19.59 -18.69
CA SER A 259 11.32 -18.69 -19.26
C SER A 259 10.72 -17.32 -19.59
N ALA A 260 11.56 -16.29 -19.66
CA ALA A 260 11.18 -14.95 -20.10
C ALA A 260 12.29 -14.36 -20.97
N GLU A 261 11.91 -13.53 -21.98
CA GLU A 261 12.90 -12.78 -22.76
C GLU A 261 13.28 -11.45 -22.09
N SER A 262 12.39 -10.88 -21.29
CA SER A 262 12.62 -9.62 -20.57
C SER A 262 13.60 -9.81 -19.40
N ASP A 263 14.68 -9.03 -19.38
CA ASP A 263 15.65 -8.96 -18.28
C ASP A 263 15.25 -7.94 -17.19
N TRP A 264 14.06 -7.40 -17.27
CA TRP A 264 13.54 -6.46 -16.26
C TRP A 264 13.46 -7.15 -14.90
N PHE A 265 14.00 -6.50 -13.87
CA PHE A 265 14.22 -7.14 -12.57
C PHE A 265 12.94 -7.70 -11.90
N TRP A 266 11.78 -7.06 -12.04
CA TRP A 266 10.52 -7.63 -11.52
C TRP A 266 10.05 -8.85 -12.30
N THR A 267 10.24 -8.86 -13.62
CA THR A 267 9.99 -10.05 -14.45
C THR A 267 10.82 -11.22 -13.98
N GLN A 268 12.11 -10.99 -13.71
CA GLN A 268 13.02 -12.03 -13.23
C GLN A 268 12.66 -12.56 -11.83
N ILE A 269 12.25 -11.68 -10.90
CA ILE A 269 11.80 -12.12 -9.57
C ILE A 269 10.55 -12.99 -9.67
N TRP A 270 9.56 -12.62 -10.50
CA TRP A 270 8.39 -13.46 -10.74
C TRP A 270 8.73 -14.76 -11.48
N LEU A 271 9.69 -14.72 -12.42
CA LEU A 271 10.19 -15.92 -13.09
C LEU A 271 10.80 -16.89 -12.07
N ASP A 272 11.68 -16.40 -11.19
CA ASP A 272 12.26 -17.20 -10.11
C ASP A 272 11.19 -17.88 -9.24
N MET A 273 10.15 -17.13 -8.87
CA MET A 273 9.04 -17.70 -8.11
C MET A 273 8.31 -18.80 -8.89
N ILE A 274 8.00 -18.58 -10.17
CA ILE A 274 7.29 -19.54 -11.02
C ILE A 274 8.14 -20.78 -11.29
N GLN A 275 9.43 -20.65 -11.47
CA GLN A 275 10.38 -21.77 -11.68
C GLN A 275 10.37 -22.76 -10.51
N THR A 276 10.09 -22.31 -9.29
CA THR A 276 9.99 -23.20 -8.13
C THR A 276 8.84 -24.22 -8.22
N ILE A 277 7.82 -23.92 -9.04
CA ILE A 277 6.61 -24.74 -9.22
C ILE A 277 6.34 -25.13 -10.69
N GLU A 278 7.23 -24.77 -11.61
CA GLU A 278 7.04 -24.94 -13.07
C GLU A 278 6.70 -26.36 -13.50
N HIS A 279 7.26 -27.37 -12.80
CA HIS A 279 7.03 -28.79 -13.06
C HIS A 279 5.59 -29.25 -12.77
N LEU A 280 4.81 -28.45 -12.05
CA LEU A 280 3.38 -28.67 -11.75
C LEU A 280 2.46 -27.89 -12.68
N LEU A 281 3.00 -27.02 -13.53
CA LEU A 281 2.24 -26.10 -14.36
C LEU A 281 2.01 -26.66 -15.77
N PRO A 282 0.80 -26.45 -16.37
CA PRO A 282 0.59 -26.66 -17.79
C PRO A 282 1.24 -25.55 -18.63
N ASP A 283 1.26 -25.73 -19.96
CA ASP A 283 1.73 -24.73 -20.89
C ASP A 283 0.84 -23.47 -20.81
N MET A 284 1.45 -22.28 -20.69
CA MET A 284 0.75 -20.98 -20.65
C MET A 284 1.69 -19.80 -20.92
N ASP A 285 1.10 -18.65 -21.18
CA ASP A 285 1.79 -17.36 -21.31
C ASP A 285 1.22 -16.40 -20.27
N ILE A 286 2.09 -15.76 -19.48
CA ILE A 286 1.76 -14.90 -18.33
C ILE A 286 2.25 -13.50 -18.65
N ALA A 287 1.37 -12.64 -19.16
CA ALA A 287 1.69 -11.24 -19.45
C ALA A 287 1.76 -10.42 -18.17
N LEU A 288 2.80 -9.61 -18.01
CA LEU A 288 3.11 -8.92 -16.75
C LEU A 288 2.98 -7.41 -16.86
N ASN A 289 2.34 -6.79 -15.89
CA ASN A 289 2.52 -5.39 -15.56
C ASN A 289 3.65 -5.28 -14.54
N ALA A 290 4.88 -5.20 -15.01
CA ALA A 290 6.06 -5.13 -14.15
C ALA A 290 6.33 -3.68 -13.68
N MET A 291 5.28 -3.02 -13.17
CA MET A 291 5.27 -1.63 -12.68
C MET A 291 4.52 -1.54 -11.35
N ASP A 292 4.78 -0.47 -10.59
CA ASP A 292 4.14 -0.22 -9.29
C ASP A 292 2.62 -0.10 -9.40
N GLU A 293 2.14 0.66 -10.39
CA GLU A 293 0.73 1.01 -10.52
C GLU A 293 0.04 0.18 -11.61
N PRO A 294 -1.25 -0.16 -11.42
CA PRO A 294 -2.05 -0.90 -12.39
C PRO A 294 -2.43 -0.02 -13.60
N ARG A 295 -2.73 -0.68 -14.72
CA ARG A 295 -3.02 -0.04 -16.01
C ARG A 295 -4.34 -0.44 -16.64
N LEU A 296 -5.02 -1.50 -16.13
CA LEU A 296 -6.28 -1.98 -16.68
C LEU A 296 -7.46 -1.43 -15.86
N VAL A 297 -8.29 -0.59 -16.48
CA VAL A 297 -9.55 -0.13 -15.88
C VAL A 297 -10.67 -0.32 -16.91
N VAL A 298 -11.29 -1.48 -16.90
CA VAL A 298 -12.40 -1.81 -17.79
C VAL A 298 -13.69 -1.14 -17.27
N PRO A 299 -14.53 -0.55 -18.15
CA PRO A 299 -15.82 -0.01 -17.73
C PRO A 299 -16.67 -1.03 -16.97
N TRP A 300 -17.31 -0.58 -15.91
CA TRP A 300 -18.19 -1.44 -15.09
C TRP A 300 -19.24 -2.16 -15.93
N GLU A 301 -19.77 -1.51 -16.95
CA GLU A 301 -20.78 -2.03 -17.86
C GLU A 301 -20.28 -3.28 -18.60
N ASP A 302 -19.01 -3.23 -19.07
CA ASP A 302 -18.38 -4.35 -19.78
C ASP A 302 -18.05 -5.49 -18.81
N ILE A 303 -17.49 -5.17 -17.62
CA ILE A 303 -17.26 -6.16 -16.56
C ILE A 303 -18.58 -6.83 -16.15
N SER A 304 -19.66 -6.06 -15.97
CA SER A 304 -20.97 -6.61 -15.65
C SER A 304 -21.49 -7.58 -16.75
N ALA A 305 -21.23 -7.26 -18.02
CA ALA A 305 -21.57 -8.15 -19.14
C ALA A 305 -20.74 -9.44 -19.12
N TYR A 306 -19.43 -9.35 -18.85
CA TYR A 306 -18.55 -10.52 -18.70
C TYR A 306 -18.95 -11.39 -17.50
N MET A 307 -19.24 -10.79 -16.36
CA MET A 307 -19.72 -11.51 -15.18
C MET A 307 -21.06 -12.20 -15.39
N LYS A 308 -21.94 -11.65 -16.23
CA LYS A 308 -23.18 -12.33 -16.62
C LYS A 308 -22.90 -13.61 -17.40
N LYS A 309 -21.96 -13.59 -18.35
CA LYS A 309 -21.52 -14.79 -19.08
C LYS A 309 -20.84 -15.80 -18.15
N GLU A 310 -19.97 -15.32 -17.27
CA GLU A 310 -19.31 -16.14 -16.25
C GLU A 310 -20.34 -16.90 -15.40
N LYS A 311 -21.36 -16.20 -14.87
CA LYS A 311 -22.41 -16.82 -14.05
C LYS A 311 -23.18 -17.90 -14.82
N GLN A 312 -23.40 -17.72 -16.12
CA GLN A 312 -24.06 -18.71 -16.98
C GLN A 312 -23.20 -19.95 -17.24
N SER A 313 -21.86 -19.80 -17.21
CA SER A 313 -20.93 -20.90 -17.43
C SER A 313 -20.62 -21.72 -16.15
N ARG A 314 -21.21 -21.38 -14.99
CA ARG A 314 -21.08 -22.17 -13.75
C ARG A 314 -21.93 -23.42 -13.82
N ILE A 315 -21.35 -24.50 -14.35
CA ILE A 315 -22.03 -25.80 -14.54
C ILE A 315 -21.14 -26.90 -13.94
N LEU A 316 -21.75 -27.80 -13.20
CA LEU A 316 -21.13 -29.05 -12.79
C LEU A 316 -21.41 -30.11 -13.88
N SER A 317 -20.50 -30.20 -14.84
CA SER A 317 -20.58 -31.14 -15.93
C SER A 317 -20.56 -32.61 -15.43
N PRO A 318 -21.23 -33.57 -16.12
CA PRO A 318 -21.20 -34.98 -15.74
C PRO A 318 -19.75 -35.51 -15.71
N THR A 319 -19.40 -36.28 -14.69
CA THR A 319 -18.02 -36.78 -14.45
C THR A 319 -17.42 -37.51 -15.63
N LYS A 320 -18.26 -38.23 -16.42
CA LYS A 320 -17.84 -38.98 -17.62
C LYS A 320 -17.42 -38.10 -18.78
N SER A 321 -17.81 -36.83 -18.83
CA SER A 321 -17.51 -35.88 -19.90
C SER A 321 -16.38 -34.92 -19.55
N ILE A 322 -15.78 -35.08 -18.37
CA ILE A 322 -14.74 -34.16 -17.88
C ILE A 322 -13.40 -34.39 -18.58
N VAL A 323 -12.84 -33.32 -19.09
CA VAL A 323 -11.47 -33.24 -19.64
C VAL A 323 -10.50 -33.01 -18.50
N LYS A 324 -9.57 -33.93 -18.30
CA LYS A 324 -8.61 -33.90 -17.17
C LYS A 324 -7.22 -33.35 -17.53
N GLU A 325 -6.99 -33.06 -18.81
CA GLU A 325 -5.69 -32.60 -19.31
C GLU A 325 -5.81 -31.25 -20.01
N PHE A 326 -4.82 -30.40 -19.79
CA PHE A 326 -4.69 -29.13 -20.49
C PHE A 326 -4.20 -29.33 -21.95
N GLN A 327 -4.58 -28.42 -22.84
CA GLN A 327 -4.03 -28.40 -24.21
C GLN A 327 -2.55 -28.00 -24.18
N LYS A 328 -1.77 -28.51 -25.16
CA LYS A 328 -0.41 -28.02 -25.37
C LYS A 328 -0.39 -26.75 -26.17
N LEU A 329 0.53 -25.86 -25.87
CA LEU A 329 0.71 -24.64 -26.64
C LEU A 329 1.90 -24.75 -27.61
N PRO A 330 1.90 -23.98 -28.72
CA PRO A 330 3.06 -23.87 -29.60
C PRO A 330 4.28 -23.28 -28.81
N PRO A 331 5.49 -23.40 -29.41
CA PRO A 331 6.65 -22.67 -28.85
C PRO A 331 6.35 -21.20 -28.64
N PRO A 332 6.98 -20.55 -27.65
CA PRO A 332 6.80 -19.12 -27.41
C PRO A 332 7.07 -18.31 -28.69
N ALA A 333 6.22 -17.33 -28.95
CA ALA A 333 6.47 -16.35 -29.99
C ALA A 333 7.55 -15.36 -29.53
N LYS A 334 8.42 -14.95 -30.46
CA LYS A 334 9.26 -13.78 -30.18
C LYS A 334 8.41 -12.52 -30.25
N HIS A 335 8.60 -11.64 -29.28
CA HIS A 335 7.89 -10.37 -29.29
C HIS A 335 8.32 -9.53 -30.51
N ASP A 336 7.35 -9.14 -31.34
CA ASP A 336 7.53 -8.21 -32.46
C ASP A 336 6.35 -7.24 -32.47
N GLU A 337 6.60 -6.00 -32.14
CA GLU A 337 5.59 -4.92 -32.14
C GLU A 337 4.90 -4.73 -33.51
N ASN A 338 5.53 -5.17 -34.59
CA ASN A 338 5.02 -5.03 -35.95
C ASN A 338 4.21 -6.25 -36.40
N ASP A 339 4.27 -7.37 -35.69
CA ASP A 339 3.50 -8.57 -35.99
C ASP A 339 2.07 -8.47 -35.48
N LYS A 340 1.19 -7.98 -36.34
CA LYS A 340 -0.24 -7.85 -36.02
C LYS A 340 -0.94 -9.18 -35.75
N SER A 341 -0.34 -10.32 -36.07
CA SER A 341 -0.92 -11.62 -35.75
C SER A 341 -0.84 -11.96 -34.26
N LEU A 342 0.07 -11.32 -33.54
CA LEU A 342 0.24 -11.44 -32.10
C LEU A 342 -0.70 -10.51 -31.30
N HIS A 343 -1.39 -9.59 -31.95
CA HIS A 343 -2.26 -8.60 -31.31
C HIS A 343 -3.62 -8.55 -32.01
N THR A 344 -4.60 -9.26 -31.48
CA THR A 344 -5.95 -9.30 -32.06
C THR A 344 -6.85 -8.18 -31.56
N ILE A 345 -6.51 -7.58 -30.40
CA ILE A 345 -7.26 -6.51 -29.78
C ILE A 345 -6.40 -5.24 -29.74
N ASP A 346 -6.92 -4.14 -30.30
CA ASP A 346 -6.32 -2.82 -30.07
C ASP A 346 -6.56 -2.41 -28.60
N LYS A 347 -5.50 -2.31 -27.84
CA LYS A 347 -5.55 -1.98 -26.40
C LYS A 347 -5.96 -0.54 -26.13
N ASN A 348 -5.92 0.34 -27.18
CA ASN A 348 -6.35 1.73 -27.07
C ASN A 348 -5.79 2.41 -25.81
N TRP A 349 -4.46 2.39 -25.65
CA TRP A 349 -3.80 3.04 -24.53
C TRP A 349 -4.14 4.53 -24.52
N GLU A 350 -4.55 5.03 -23.36
CA GLU A 350 -4.96 6.41 -23.11
C GLU A 350 -4.09 7.07 -22.02
N ASP A 351 -3.93 8.39 -22.10
CA ASP A 351 -3.25 9.18 -21.07
C ASP A 351 -3.99 9.07 -19.72
N THR A 352 -3.24 8.95 -18.64
CA THR A 352 -3.76 8.81 -17.28
C THR A 352 -4.12 10.13 -16.58
N ASN A 353 -4.06 11.26 -17.26
CA ASN A 353 -4.33 12.56 -16.66
C ASN A 353 -5.64 13.20 -17.18
N PRO A 354 -6.69 13.33 -16.35
CA PRO A 354 -6.78 13.01 -14.91
C PRO A 354 -7.20 11.55 -14.64
N TYR A 355 -6.42 10.86 -13.84
CA TYR A 355 -6.63 9.42 -13.56
C TYR A 355 -7.96 9.13 -12.85
N TRP A 356 -8.49 10.04 -12.05
CA TRP A 356 -9.80 9.86 -11.41
C TRP A 356 -10.91 9.52 -12.42
N LEU A 357 -10.91 10.14 -13.60
CA LEU A 357 -11.91 9.86 -14.65
C LEU A 357 -11.80 8.44 -15.19
N ILE A 358 -10.56 7.92 -15.24
CA ILE A 358 -10.28 6.55 -15.65
C ILE A 358 -10.69 5.57 -14.54
N ALA A 359 -10.20 5.78 -13.33
CA ALA A 359 -10.45 4.88 -12.19
C ALA A 359 -11.95 4.71 -11.91
N ARG A 360 -12.72 5.81 -11.84
CA ARG A 360 -14.15 5.78 -11.53
C ARG A 360 -15.03 5.11 -12.59
N ARG A 361 -14.55 4.91 -13.83
CA ARG A 361 -15.35 4.21 -14.86
C ARG A 361 -15.59 2.73 -14.52
N GLY A 362 -14.69 2.14 -13.69
CA GLY A 362 -14.88 0.79 -13.14
C GLY A 362 -15.88 0.72 -12.00
N CYS A 363 -16.36 1.86 -11.49
CA CYS A 363 -17.40 1.91 -10.46
C CYS A 363 -18.81 1.71 -11.04
N PRO A 364 -19.78 1.18 -10.25
CA PRO A 364 -21.20 1.13 -10.64
C PRO A 364 -21.71 2.50 -11.08
N PRO A 365 -22.63 2.56 -12.08
CA PRO A 365 -23.16 3.83 -12.60
C PRO A 365 -23.85 4.71 -11.56
N ASP A 366 -24.45 4.12 -10.54
CA ASP A 366 -25.14 4.79 -9.45
C ASP A 366 -24.26 5.18 -8.26
N SER A 367 -22.98 4.80 -8.29
CA SER A 367 -22.02 5.09 -7.22
C SER A 367 -21.75 6.59 -7.04
N PRO A 368 -21.44 7.05 -5.83
CA PRO A 368 -21.03 8.41 -5.57
C PRO A 368 -19.84 8.89 -6.44
N ALA A 369 -18.82 8.06 -6.64
CA ALA A 369 -17.65 8.40 -7.47
C ALA A 369 -18.02 8.73 -8.92
N ARG A 370 -19.02 8.02 -9.50
CA ARG A 370 -19.51 8.27 -10.86
C ARG A 370 -20.35 9.56 -10.94
N LYS A 371 -21.07 9.91 -9.88
CA LYS A 371 -22.02 11.05 -9.85
C LYS A 371 -21.36 12.37 -9.49
N GLN A 372 -20.33 12.35 -8.64
CA GLN A 372 -19.64 13.58 -8.24
C GLN A 372 -18.75 14.11 -9.38
N PRO A 373 -18.67 15.45 -9.56
CA PRO A 373 -17.78 16.04 -10.54
C PRO A 373 -16.31 15.70 -10.21
N ALA A 374 -15.47 15.62 -11.24
CA ALA A 374 -14.04 15.55 -11.03
C ALA A 374 -13.50 16.90 -10.53
N MET A 375 -12.50 16.85 -9.65
CA MET A 375 -11.79 18.06 -9.22
C MET A 375 -10.97 18.62 -10.39
N SER A 376 -10.93 19.93 -10.50
CA SER A 376 -10.16 20.67 -11.51
C SER A 376 -8.88 21.30 -10.96
N SER A 377 -8.74 21.36 -9.64
CA SER A 377 -7.57 21.91 -8.95
C SER A 377 -7.31 21.11 -7.67
N PHE A 378 -6.04 20.92 -7.33
CA PHE A 378 -5.58 20.28 -6.10
C PHE A 378 -4.73 21.22 -5.23
N ASN A 379 -4.70 22.52 -5.58
CA ASN A 379 -3.86 23.51 -4.90
C ASN A 379 -4.40 23.93 -3.53
N ASP A 380 -5.70 23.83 -3.32
CA ASP A 380 -6.32 24.19 -2.06
C ASP A 380 -6.19 23.07 -1.02
N LYS A 381 -6.52 23.40 0.25
CA LYS A 381 -6.65 22.39 1.30
C LYS A 381 -7.62 21.29 0.84
N PRO A 382 -7.27 20.01 0.95
CA PRO A 382 -8.17 18.91 0.61
C PRO A 382 -9.47 18.97 1.41
N ASN A 383 -10.55 18.52 0.79
CA ASN A 383 -11.85 18.39 1.46
C ASN A 383 -11.97 16.98 2.08
N PHE A 384 -12.11 16.93 3.39
CA PHE A 384 -12.32 15.70 4.14
C PHE A 384 -13.81 15.54 4.44
N SER A 385 -14.40 14.44 4.02
CA SER A 385 -15.82 14.19 4.29
C SER A 385 -16.04 12.86 5.01
N ALA A 386 -16.13 12.93 6.33
CA ALA A 386 -16.39 11.77 7.18
C ALA A 386 -17.69 11.04 6.83
N SER A 387 -18.65 11.70 6.18
CA SER A 387 -19.91 11.06 5.77
C SER A 387 -19.71 9.95 4.74
N TRP A 388 -18.69 10.03 3.89
CA TRP A 388 -18.35 8.98 2.93
C TRP A 388 -17.69 7.76 3.56
N ALA A 389 -17.15 7.89 4.78
CA ALA A 389 -16.60 6.77 5.54
C ALA A 389 -17.66 5.94 6.29
N THR A 390 -18.87 6.49 6.51
CA THR A 390 -19.95 5.84 7.26
C THR A 390 -20.27 4.40 6.82
N PRO A 391 -20.27 4.04 5.51
CA PRO A 391 -20.58 2.67 5.09
C PRO A 391 -19.60 1.60 5.59
N HIS A 392 -18.35 1.95 5.87
CA HIS A 392 -17.30 1.01 6.30
C HIS A 392 -16.85 1.23 7.74
N GLN A 393 -17.46 2.18 8.47
CA GLN A 393 -17.12 2.49 9.85
C GLN A 393 -18.22 2.07 10.84
N TYR A 394 -17.79 1.75 12.05
CA TYR A 394 -18.62 1.63 13.24
C TYR A 394 -18.17 2.67 14.27
N GLN A 395 -19.03 3.63 14.57
CA GLN A 395 -18.76 4.73 15.50
C GLN A 395 -17.41 5.45 15.24
N GLY A 396 -17.07 5.68 13.97
CA GLY A 396 -15.87 6.37 13.54
C GLY A 396 -14.65 5.50 13.24
N TYR A 397 -14.66 4.22 13.62
CA TYR A 397 -13.53 3.29 13.38
C TYR A 397 -13.86 2.31 12.24
N VAL A 398 -12.84 1.93 11.48
CA VAL A 398 -13.03 1.00 10.35
C VAL A 398 -13.53 -0.36 10.85
N SER A 399 -14.74 -0.74 10.45
CA SER A 399 -15.36 -2.03 10.74
C SER A 399 -15.28 -3.01 9.56
N ASN A 400 -15.16 -2.49 8.33
CA ASN A 400 -15.01 -3.28 7.12
C ASN A 400 -13.81 -2.78 6.31
N ALA A 401 -12.65 -3.38 6.54
CA ALA A 401 -11.39 -3.00 5.89
C ALA A 401 -11.44 -3.19 4.36
N SER A 402 -12.11 -4.24 3.87
CA SER A 402 -12.26 -4.45 2.43
C SER A 402 -13.11 -3.38 1.77
N LEU A 403 -14.17 -2.90 2.43
CA LEU A 403 -14.99 -1.81 1.91
C LEU A 403 -14.27 -0.45 2.05
N SER A 404 -13.47 -0.26 3.09
CA SER A 404 -12.66 0.96 3.30
C SER A 404 -11.67 1.20 2.15
N SER A 405 -11.15 0.13 1.53
CA SER A 405 -10.28 0.24 0.34
C SER A 405 -11.03 0.47 -0.98
N GLU A 406 -12.36 0.46 -0.98
CA GLU A 406 -13.16 0.71 -2.18
C GLU A 406 -13.56 2.19 -2.30
N PHE A 407 -13.03 2.87 -3.30
CA PHE A 407 -13.27 4.31 -3.46
C PHE A 407 -14.59 4.67 -4.16
N CYS A 408 -15.31 3.71 -4.72
CA CYS A 408 -16.55 3.99 -5.47
C CYS A 408 -17.63 4.71 -4.65
N HIS A 409 -17.66 4.49 -3.34
CA HIS A 409 -18.56 5.21 -2.43
C HIS A 409 -17.90 6.41 -1.74
N GLN A 410 -16.61 6.70 -2.03
CA GLN A 410 -15.76 7.68 -1.36
C GLN A 410 -15.21 8.72 -2.36
N PRO A 411 -16.06 9.59 -2.94
CA PRO A 411 -15.64 10.48 -4.02
C PRO A 411 -14.66 11.57 -3.59
N ASP A 412 -14.55 11.88 -2.30
CA ASP A 412 -13.58 12.84 -1.76
C ASP A 412 -12.14 12.34 -1.82
N LEU A 413 -11.92 11.01 -1.87
CA LEU A 413 -10.58 10.43 -2.02
C LEU A 413 -9.87 10.87 -3.31
N GLN A 414 -10.59 11.39 -4.31
CA GLN A 414 -9.96 11.97 -5.49
C GLN A 414 -8.97 13.10 -5.17
N GLY A 415 -9.15 13.80 -4.05
CA GLY A 415 -8.26 14.87 -3.58
C GLY A 415 -7.40 14.48 -2.38
N LEU A 416 -7.42 13.21 -1.96
CA LEU A 416 -6.75 12.73 -0.75
C LEU A 416 -5.71 11.64 -1.03
N GLU A 417 -5.61 11.14 -2.28
CA GLU A 417 -4.72 10.06 -2.65
C GLU A 417 -3.96 10.38 -3.93
N GLY A 418 -2.65 10.27 -3.88
CA GLY A 418 -1.77 10.68 -4.97
C GLY A 418 -2.03 9.95 -6.28
N ILE A 419 -2.45 8.67 -6.23
CA ILE A 419 -2.85 7.91 -7.41
C ILE A 419 -3.98 8.59 -8.19
N PHE A 420 -4.93 9.24 -7.52
CA PHE A 420 -6.03 9.95 -8.19
C PHE A 420 -5.65 11.38 -8.59
N ILE A 421 -4.72 11.99 -7.85
CA ILE A 421 -4.24 13.35 -8.09
C ILE A 421 -3.32 13.37 -9.31
N LYS A 422 -2.23 12.61 -9.29
CA LYS A 422 -1.27 12.49 -10.40
C LYS A 422 -0.43 11.22 -10.25
N PRO A 423 -0.81 10.10 -10.91
CA PRO A 423 -0.07 8.85 -10.84
C PRO A 423 1.30 8.92 -11.51
N LEU A 424 2.17 7.94 -11.23
CA LEU A 424 3.39 7.71 -12.00
C LEU A 424 3.09 7.11 -13.37
N THR A 425 2.11 6.22 -13.44
CA THR A 425 1.67 5.56 -14.67
C THR A 425 1.14 6.61 -15.67
N THR A 426 1.66 6.56 -16.89
CA THR A 426 1.33 7.52 -17.96
C THR A 426 0.32 6.97 -18.97
N SER A 427 -0.02 5.66 -18.88
CA SER A 427 -0.96 5.03 -19.82
C SER A 427 -1.82 3.97 -19.13
N ALA A 428 -3.12 4.00 -19.42
CA ALA A 428 -4.09 2.99 -18.99
C ALA A 428 -4.91 2.50 -20.19
N THR A 429 -5.62 1.40 -20.01
CA THR A 429 -6.55 0.90 -21.02
C THR A 429 -7.88 0.47 -20.41
N LYS A 430 -8.93 0.55 -21.23
CA LYS A 430 -10.28 0.05 -20.92
C LYS A 430 -10.54 -1.36 -21.46
N VAL A 431 -9.56 -1.98 -22.10
CA VAL A 431 -9.69 -3.28 -22.72
C VAL A 431 -9.28 -4.37 -21.74
N LEU A 432 -10.15 -5.37 -21.55
CA LEU A 432 -9.83 -6.52 -20.72
C LEU A 432 -8.91 -7.48 -21.49
N PHE A 433 -7.69 -7.70 -21.00
CA PHE A 433 -6.80 -8.76 -21.44
C PHE A 433 -5.99 -9.29 -20.24
N PRO A 434 -5.44 -10.52 -20.29
CA PRO A 434 -4.81 -11.12 -19.13
C PRO A 434 -3.46 -10.46 -18.82
N MET A 435 -3.46 -9.56 -17.83
CA MET A 435 -2.26 -8.90 -17.34
C MET A 435 -2.14 -9.15 -15.86
N PHE A 436 -0.98 -9.66 -15.43
CA PHE A 436 -0.67 -9.94 -14.04
C PHE A 436 0.11 -8.79 -13.40
N GLY A 437 -0.14 -8.50 -12.13
CA GLY A 437 0.53 -7.43 -11.39
C GLY A 437 0.61 -7.70 -9.90
N GLY A 438 1.33 -6.86 -9.15
CA GLY A 438 1.58 -7.06 -7.70
C GLY A 438 0.49 -6.50 -6.79
N SER A 439 -0.22 -5.47 -7.22
CA SER A 439 -1.31 -4.82 -6.48
C SER A 439 -2.25 -4.08 -7.44
N LYS A 440 -3.43 -3.72 -6.95
CA LYS A 440 -4.41 -2.97 -7.73
C LYS A 440 -5.44 -2.24 -6.87
N LEU A 441 -6.09 -1.21 -7.41
CA LEU A 441 -7.32 -0.65 -6.84
C LEU A 441 -8.51 -1.58 -7.08
N ALA A 442 -9.59 -1.37 -6.35
CA ALA A 442 -10.81 -2.19 -6.46
C ALA A 442 -11.42 -2.22 -7.88
N THR A 443 -11.19 -1.20 -8.70
CA THR A 443 -11.73 -1.08 -10.07
C THR A 443 -10.75 -1.51 -11.16
N ASN A 444 -9.51 -1.85 -10.81
CA ASN A 444 -8.54 -2.37 -11.76
C ASN A 444 -8.75 -3.86 -12.03
N ASN A 445 -8.35 -4.32 -13.20
CA ASN A 445 -8.65 -5.67 -13.71
C ASN A 445 -7.41 -6.54 -13.91
N GLU A 446 -6.25 -6.16 -13.38
CA GLU A 446 -5.07 -7.01 -13.30
C GLU A 446 -5.35 -8.26 -12.46
N ILE A 447 -4.63 -9.33 -12.77
CA ILE A 447 -4.63 -10.59 -12.03
C ILE A 447 -3.49 -10.54 -11.00
N LEU A 448 -3.80 -10.69 -9.72
CA LEU A 448 -2.82 -10.46 -8.66
C LEU A 448 -1.89 -11.65 -8.43
N LEU A 449 -0.60 -11.39 -8.58
CA LEU A 449 0.52 -12.20 -8.06
C LEU A 449 0.97 -11.63 -6.69
N PRO A 450 1.65 -12.41 -5.85
CA PRO A 450 2.43 -11.83 -4.76
C PRO A 450 3.41 -10.79 -5.30
N ALA A 451 3.47 -9.63 -4.65
CA ALA A 451 4.35 -8.56 -5.10
C ALA A 451 5.83 -9.00 -5.08
N PRO A 452 6.66 -8.58 -6.06
CA PRO A 452 8.04 -9.09 -6.22
C PRO A 452 8.89 -8.94 -4.97
N MET A 453 8.76 -7.82 -4.23
CA MET A 453 9.52 -7.57 -3.02
C MET A 453 9.24 -8.55 -1.88
N TYR A 454 8.07 -9.19 -1.85
CA TYR A 454 7.74 -10.21 -0.85
C TYR A 454 8.47 -11.53 -1.14
N TRP A 455 8.62 -11.87 -2.43
CA TRP A 455 9.36 -13.07 -2.85
C TRP A 455 10.86 -12.92 -2.70
N ASN A 456 11.40 -11.76 -3.10
CA ASN A 456 12.84 -11.48 -3.07
C ASN A 456 13.37 -11.26 -1.64
N GLU A 457 12.50 -11.01 -0.66
CA GLU A 457 12.84 -10.81 0.77
C GLU A 457 13.94 -9.76 0.99
N GLU A 458 13.93 -8.69 0.20
CA GLU A 458 14.88 -7.60 0.40
C GLU A 458 14.77 -7.02 1.82
N GLU A 459 15.92 -6.90 2.51
CA GLU A 459 16.00 -6.41 3.91
C GLU A 459 15.29 -5.06 4.12
N ARG A 460 15.30 -4.18 3.09
CA ARG A 460 14.59 -2.89 3.16
C ARG A 460 13.07 -3.01 3.26
N PHE A 461 12.49 -4.15 2.90
CA PHE A 461 11.05 -4.42 2.96
C PHE A 461 10.67 -5.46 4.02
N THR A 462 11.59 -6.31 4.43
CA THR A 462 11.33 -7.39 5.39
C THR A 462 11.95 -7.18 6.76
N GLY A 463 13.00 -6.33 6.86
CA GLY A 463 13.81 -6.18 8.05
C GLY A 463 14.88 -7.26 8.22
N GLY A 464 14.97 -8.23 7.29
CA GLY A 464 15.87 -9.39 7.40
C GLY A 464 15.42 -10.34 8.52
N ASP A 465 16.38 -10.92 9.23
CA ASP A 465 16.11 -11.89 10.31
C ASP A 465 15.73 -11.26 11.65
N ASP A 466 15.86 -9.94 11.81
CA ASP A 466 15.47 -9.24 13.03
C ASP A 466 14.00 -8.82 12.95
N HIS A 467 13.17 -9.49 13.72
CA HIS A 467 11.74 -9.21 13.84
C HIS A 467 11.37 -8.32 15.03
N GLY A 468 12.35 -7.75 15.70
CA GLY A 468 12.17 -6.85 16.85
C GLY A 468 12.14 -7.57 18.21
N PRO A 469 12.34 -6.82 19.31
CA PRO A 469 12.38 -7.33 20.67
C PRO A 469 10.98 -7.72 21.19
N ALA A 470 10.93 -8.32 22.37
CA ALA A 470 9.70 -8.51 23.12
C ALA A 470 8.99 -7.17 23.34
N TRP A 471 7.67 -7.17 23.40
CA TRP A 471 6.83 -5.96 23.50
C TRP A 471 7.22 -5.02 24.64
N SER A 472 7.51 -5.60 25.82
CA SER A 472 7.95 -4.84 27.02
C SER A 472 9.33 -4.19 26.89
N SER A 473 10.13 -4.60 25.91
CA SER A 473 11.49 -4.08 25.66
C SER A 473 11.54 -3.06 24.51
N LYS A 474 10.39 -2.69 23.94
CA LYS A 474 10.33 -1.71 22.87
C LYS A 474 10.66 -0.29 23.40
N ILE A 475 11.34 0.49 22.55
CA ILE A 475 11.94 1.78 22.94
C ILE A 475 11.03 2.97 22.76
N GLY A 476 9.93 2.84 22.04
CA GLY A 476 9.00 3.95 21.82
C GLY A 476 7.66 3.48 21.27
N PRO A 477 6.64 4.37 21.34
CA PRO A 477 5.32 4.00 20.83
C PRO A 477 5.25 3.92 19.32
N VAL A 478 5.38 4.99 18.57
CA VAL A 478 5.13 5.07 17.13
C VAL A 478 6.39 5.47 16.38
N ILE A 479 6.67 4.80 15.28
CA ILE A 479 7.66 5.25 14.29
C ILE A 479 7.10 5.13 12.87
N TRP A 480 7.41 6.14 12.05
CA TRP A 480 7.26 6.05 10.60
C TRP A 480 8.41 6.78 9.90
N ARG A 481 9.04 6.10 8.96
CA ARG A 481 10.07 6.64 8.07
C ARG A 481 9.70 6.30 6.64
N GLY A 482 9.73 7.26 5.75
CA GLY A 482 9.46 7.02 4.34
C GLY A 482 9.81 8.22 3.48
N VAL A 483 9.81 7.99 2.16
CA VAL A 483 10.01 9.01 1.14
C VAL A 483 8.66 9.65 0.79
N ALA A 484 8.64 10.90 0.37
CA ALA A 484 7.45 11.64 -0.05
C ALA A 484 6.92 11.15 -1.42
N THR A 485 6.73 9.82 -1.57
CA THR A 485 6.10 9.18 -2.73
C THR A 485 4.58 9.15 -2.60
N GLY A 486 3.90 8.60 -3.57
CA GLY A 486 2.44 8.48 -3.65
C GLY A 486 1.92 8.93 -5.01
N GLY A 487 2.82 9.15 -5.98
CA GLY A 487 2.57 9.71 -7.30
C GLY A 487 3.48 10.93 -7.55
N ARG A 488 3.16 11.73 -8.57
CA ARG A 488 3.93 12.91 -9.00
C ARG A 488 3.46 14.15 -8.27
N ASN A 489 4.01 14.41 -7.08
CA ASN A 489 3.69 15.60 -6.31
C ASN A 489 4.47 16.83 -6.81
N ASN A 490 3.84 18.01 -6.74
CA ASN A 490 4.41 19.31 -7.09
C ASN A 490 3.76 20.42 -6.26
N GLU A 491 4.16 21.68 -6.45
CA GLU A 491 3.67 22.85 -5.72
C GLU A 491 2.14 22.97 -5.69
N SER A 492 1.47 22.59 -6.79
CA SER A 492 0.02 22.78 -6.95
C SER A 492 -0.82 21.60 -6.45
N ASN A 493 -0.22 20.50 -5.97
CA ASN A 493 -1.00 19.29 -5.67
C ASN A 493 -0.58 18.51 -4.40
N TRP A 494 0.60 18.77 -3.81
CA TRP A 494 1.17 17.98 -2.71
C TRP A 494 0.29 17.84 -1.46
N LYS A 495 -0.59 18.80 -1.23
CA LYS A 495 -1.44 18.86 -0.04
C LYS A 495 -2.37 17.64 0.10
N GLY A 496 -2.80 17.06 -1.01
CA GLY A 496 -3.68 15.90 -1.02
C GLY A 496 -2.97 14.55 -0.83
N PHE A 497 -1.66 14.49 -1.00
CA PHE A 497 -0.95 13.21 -0.95
C PHE A 497 -0.97 12.59 0.45
N GLN A 498 -1.28 11.31 0.51
CA GLN A 498 -1.51 10.57 1.74
C GLN A 498 -0.33 10.65 2.72
N ARG A 499 0.92 10.50 2.25
CA ARG A 499 2.11 10.60 3.12
C ARG A 499 2.35 12.00 3.63
N HIS A 500 2.14 13.02 2.79
CA HIS A 500 2.24 14.42 3.22
C HIS A 500 1.21 14.76 4.30
N ARG A 501 -0.03 14.29 4.15
CA ARG A 501 -1.09 14.44 5.15
C ARG A 501 -0.73 13.75 6.46
N PHE A 502 -0.24 12.50 6.38
CA PHE A 502 0.13 11.72 7.55
C PHE A 502 1.29 12.35 8.34
N VAL A 503 2.35 12.81 7.66
CA VAL A 503 3.47 13.49 8.34
C VAL A 503 3.03 14.81 8.98
N SER A 504 2.20 15.61 8.30
CA SER A 504 1.68 16.88 8.85
C SER A 504 0.87 16.68 10.12
N MET A 505 -0.02 15.68 10.17
CA MET A 505 -0.85 15.44 11.35
C MET A 505 -0.07 14.85 12.55
N ASN A 506 1.15 14.40 12.35
CA ASN A 506 2.06 13.97 13.41
C ASN A 506 3.01 15.08 13.89
N ASN A 507 2.93 16.27 13.31
CA ASN A 507 3.73 17.42 13.74
C ASN A 507 3.05 18.13 14.93
N ALA A 508 3.61 17.95 16.12
CA ALA A 508 3.08 18.48 17.37
C ALA A 508 2.91 20.01 17.37
N THR A 509 3.83 20.75 16.75
CA THR A 509 3.75 22.21 16.66
C THR A 509 2.59 22.65 15.77
N LYS A 510 2.40 22.01 14.61
CA LYS A 510 1.26 22.29 13.72
C LYS A 510 -0.07 21.98 14.39
N LEU A 511 -0.13 20.89 15.16
CA LEU A 511 -1.32 20.53 15.92
C LEU A 511 -1.65 21.58 16.99
N ALA A 512 -0.67 21.99 17.80
CA ALA A 512 -0.89 22.99 18.85
C ALA A 512 -1.37 24.33 18.26
N ARG A 513 -0.73 24.81 17.18
CA ARG A 513 -1.15 26.05 16.51
C ARG A 513 -2.56 25.95 15.90
N ALA A 514 -2.94 24.76 15.41
CA ALA A 514 -4.29 24.51 14.90
C ALA A 514 -5.33 24.50 16.02
N GLU A 515 -5.05 23.89 17.17
CA GLU A 515 -5.94 23.86 18.36
C GLU A 515 -6.11 25.27 18.97
N GLU A 516 -5.08 26.11 18.97
CA GLU A 516 -5.12 27.49 19.42
C GLU A 516 -5.84 28.42 18.42
N GLY A 517 -6.13 27.96 17.21
CA GLY A 517 -6.73 28.75 16.15
C GLY A 517 -5.76 29.80 15.56
N VAL A 518 -4.46 29.67 15.81
CA VAL A 518 -3.41 30.57 15.30
C VAL A 518 -3.12 30.30 13.82
N GLU A 519 -3.12 29.00 13.43
CA GLU A 519 -2.83 28.58 12.08
C GLU A 519 -3.74 27.40 11.70
N PRO A 520 -4.59 27.53 10.68
CA PRO A 520 -5.44 26.44 10.25
C PRO A 520 -4.60 25.32 9.62
N PRO A 521 -4.98 24.03 9.80
CA PRO A 521 -4.30 22.93 9.15
C PRO A 521 -4.29 23.05 7.62
N THR A 522 -3.11 22.92 7.01
CA THR A 522 -2.94 23.08 5.55
C THR A 522 -3.47 21.86 4.78
N ASN A 523 -3.24 20.65 5.30
CA ASN A 523 -3.54 19.40 4.59
C ASN A 523 -3.97 18.25 5.49
N PHE A 524 -4.46 18.55 6.67
CA PHE A 524 -5.10 17.60 7.59
C PHE A 524 -6.28 18.27 8.31
N GLU A 525 -7.01 17.52 9.10
CA GLU A 525 -8.05 18.05 9.98
C GLU A 525 -7.80 17.64 11.43
N LEU A 526 -8.23 18.49 12.35
CA LEU A 526 -8.30 18.10 13.76
C LEU A 526 -9.37 17.00 13.93
N PRO A 527 -9.20 16.10 14.90
CA PRO A 527 -10.14 14.99 15.11
C PRO A 527 -11.56 15.48 15.33
N GLY A 528 -12.51 14.80 14.70
CA GLY A 528 -13.92 15.09 14.84
C GLY A 528 -14.46 14.76 16.24
N SER A 529 -15.58 15.38 16.62
CA SER A 529 -16.25 15.16 17.91
C SER A 529 -16.67 13.71 18.17
N THR A 530 -16.78 12.90 17.13
CA THR A 530 -17.11 11.47 17.22
C THR A 530 -16.12 10.70 18.12
N TYR A 531 -14.85 11.05 18.08
CA TYR A 531 -13.79 10.39 18.85
C TYR A 531 -13.73 10.86 20.30
N ASN A 532 -14.28 12.04 20.61
CA ASN A 532 -14.42 12.57 21.97
C ASN A 532 -13.10 12.60 22.76
N LEU A 533 -11.96 12.83 22.07
CA LEU A 533 -10.60 12.75 22.63
C LEU A 533 -10.38 13.62 23.84
N ALA A 534 -9.79 13.07 24.88
CA ALA A 534 -9.47 13.78 26.12
C ALA A 534 -8.37 14.83 25.89
N ALA A 535 -7.30 14.50 25.17
CA ALA A 535 -6.23 15.42 24.83
C ALA A 535 -6.72 16.66 24.07
N GLN A 536 -7.69 16.49 23.15
CA GLN A 536 -8.27 17.60 22.38
C GLN A 536 -9.19 18.49 23.26
N LYS A 537 -9.96 17.88 24.17
CA LYS A 537 -10.80 18.66 25.14
C LYS A 537 -9.95 19.55 26.04
N ASP A 538 -8.79 19.07 26.42
CA ASP A 538 -7.83 19.79 27.23
C ASP A 538 -6.99 20.79 26.41
N LYS A 539 -7.19 20.86 25.08
CA LYS A 539 -6.37 21.64 24.13
C LYS A 539 -4.87 21.30 24.23
N ARG A 540 -4.57 20.02 24.33
CA ARG A 540 -3.21 19.48 24.51
C ARG A 540 -2.88 18.38 23.49
N LEU A 541 -3.64 18.31 22.38
CA LEU A 541 -3.43 17.29 21.35
C LEU A 541 -2.01 17.31 20.81
N GLY A 542 -1.49 18.50 20.47
CA GLY A 542 -0.11 18.65 20.00
C GLY A 542 0.92 18.18 21.05
N SER A 543 0.74 18.58 22.33
CA SER A 543 1.61 18.15 23.42
C SER A 543 1.54 16.63 23.66
N TRP A 544 0.37 16.03 23.56
CA TRP A 544 0.19 14.58 23.70
C TRP A 544 0.85 13.82 22.56
N VAL A 545 0.67 14.25 21.31
CA VAL A 545 1.29 13.65 20.13
C VAL A 545 2.81 13.70 20.20
N SER A 546 3.40 14.79 20.74
CA SER A 546 4.86 14.91 20.89
C SER A 546 5.48 13.86 21.82
N GLN A 547 4.69 13.22 22.67
CA GLN A 547 5.20 12.24 23.65
C GLN A 547 5.39 10.85 23.04
N TRP A 548 4.70 10.55 21.91
CA TRP A 548 4.66 9.20 21.38
C TRP A 548 4.91 9.09 19.87
N SER A 549 4.89 10.18 19.11
CA SER A 549 5.02 10.15 17.65
C SER A 549 6.43 10.48 17.20
N ASP A 550 7.08 9.54 16.51
CA ASP A 550 8.33 9.72 15.78
C ASP A 550 8.10 9.45 14.28
N VAL A 551 7.53 10.44 13.60
CA VAL A 551 7.10 10.38 12.21
C VAL A 551 7.80 11.44 11.38
N GLY A 552 8.44 11.05 10.29
CA GLY A 552 9.14 11.99 9.40
C GLY A 552 9.51 11.43 8.05
N PHE A 553 9.68 12.33 7.08
CA PHE A 553 10.22 12.02 5.78
C PHE A 553 11.74 11.80 5.82
N THR A 554 12.22 10.81 5.10
CA THR A 554 13.66 10.59 4.89
C THR A 554 14.17 11.27 3.62
N ASP A 555 13.26 11.62 2.71
CA ASP A 555 13.53 12.29 1.45
C ASP A 555 12.24 12.95 0.95
N LEU A 556 12.36 14.17 0.41
CA LEU A 556 11.27 14.92 -0.20
C LEU A 556 11.34 14.75 -1.73
N PHE A 557 10.58 13.79 -2.23
CA PHE A 557 10.59 13.44 -3.65
C PHE A 557 9.64 14.35 -4.44
N CYS A 558 10.14 14.97 -5.54
CA CYS A 558 9.38 15.87 -6.43
C CYS A 558 9.05 15.21 -7.77
N ASP A 559 8.09 15.80 -8.47
CA ASP A 559 7.85 15.49 -9.89
C ASP A 559 9.00 16.01 -10.74
N PRO A 560 9.80 15.16 -11.41
CA PRO A 560 10.98 15.57 -12.14
C PRO A 560 10.69 16.42 -13.40
N ASP A 561 9.42 16.44 -13.84
CA ASP A 561 9.04 17.11 -15.10
C ASP A 561 8.66 18.59 -14.91
N VAL A 562 8.44 19.03 -13.65
CA VAL A 562 7.80 20.33 -13.36
C VAL A 562 8.74 21.33 -12.69
N GLU A 563 9.76 20.89 -11.96
CA GLU A 563 10.61 21.81 -11.21
C GLU A 563 12.11 21.63 -11.49
N PRO A 564 12.86 22.73 -11.63
CA PRO A 564 14.30 22.64 -11.55
C PRO A 564 14.66 22.19 -10.13
N LYS A 565 15.22 20.99 -10.01
CA LYS A 565 15.81 20.53 -8.76
C LYS A 565 16.91 21.51 -8.37
N GLU A 566 16.90 21.99 -7.14
CA GLU A 566 18.12 22.59 -6.59
C GLU A 566 19.27 21.57 -6.63
N GLU A 567 20.52 22.02 -6.50
CA GLU A 567 21.71 21.16 -6.65
C GLU A 567 21.67 19.90 -5.79
N ASP A 568 20.87 19.87 -4.71
CA ASP A 568 20.66 18.77 -3.76
C ASP A 568 19.37 17.97 -3.99
N GLY A 569 18.55 18.32 -4.97
CA GLY A 569 17.36 17.54 -5.37
C GLY A 569 16.15 17.68 -4.46
N GLN A 570 16.12 18.66 -3.54
CA GLN A 570 15.00 18.91 -2.65
C GLN A 570 13.84 19.62 -3.34
N CYS A 571 12.63 19.43 -2.80
CA CYS A 571 11.41 20.04 -3.30
C CYS A 571 11.19 21.39 -2.60
N VAL A 572 11.61 22.49 -3.19
CA VAL A 572 11.57 23.85 -2.62
C VAL A 572 10.18 24.22 -2.07
N TYR A 573 9.12 23.80 -2.74
CA TYR A 573 7.73 24.09 -2.32
C TYR A 573 7.30 23.39 -1.01
N THR A 574 8.03 22.39 -0.57
CA THR A 574 7.76 21.67 0.69
C THR A 574 8.71 22.02 1.82
N ASP A 575 9.78 22.78 1.59
CA ASP A 575 10.79 23.13 2.58
C ASP A 575 10.22 23.95 3.76
N GLU A 576 9.19 24.76 3.53
CA GLU A 576 8.49 25.48 4.58
C GLU A 576 7.60 24.57 5.45
N HIS A 577 7.29 23.35 4.97
CA HIS A 577 6.30 22.48 5.58
C HIS A 577 6.90 21.22 6.19
N TYR A 578 8.02 20.72 5.68
CA TYR A 578 8.61 19.46 6.09
C TYR A 578 10.14 19.55 6.23
N GLU A 579 10.63 18.98 7.29
CA GLU A 579 12.06 18.70 7.49
C GLU A 579 12.29 17.20 7.24
N THR A 580 13.44 16.86 6.63
CA THR A 580 13.86 15.47 6.51
C THR A 580 14.51 14.99 7.80
N VAL A 581 14.28 13.72 8.13
CA VAL A 581 14.87 13.04 9.27
C VAL A 581 15.78 11.91 8.81
N LEU A 582 16.69 11.46 9.68
CA LEU A 582 17.55 10.32 9.35
C LEU A 582 16.73 9.06 9.05
N GLY A 583 17.06 8.44 7.94
CA GLY A 583 16.52 7.13 7.58
C GLY A 583 16.93 6.07 8.61
N GLN A 584 16.02 5.14 8.90
CA GLN A 584 16.29 4.00 9.77
C GLN A 584 16.01 2.71 9.02
N LYS A 585 16.88 1.71 9.19
CA LYS A 585 16.62 0.36 8.67
C LYS A 585 15.29 -0.16 9.22
N LEU A 586 14.61 -0.98 8.44
CA LEU A 586 13.30 -1.51 8.84
C LEU A 586 13.38 -2.31 10.14
N ALA A 587 14.41 -3.14 10.32
CA ALA A 587 14.66 -3.87 11.56
C ALA A 587 14.73 -2.96 12.80
N VAL A 588 15.31 -1.75 12.67
CA VAL A 588 15.35 -0.78 13.78
C VAL A 588 13.95 -0.23 14.09
N GLN A 589 13.09 -0.06 13.07
CA GLN A 589 11.71 0.37 13.28
C GLN A 589 10.90 -0.67 14.08
N PHE A 590 11.25 -1.94 14.00
CA PHE A 590 10.62 -3.02 14.81
C PHE A 590 10.88 -2.92 16.31
N TYR A 591 11.72 -2.00 16.75
CA TYR A 591 11.91 -1.69 18.18
C TYR A 591 10.83 -0.73 18.74
N TYR A 592 9.91 -0.26 17.90
CA TYR A 592 8.76 0.55 18.29
C TYR A 592 7.49 -0.30 18.34
N LYS A 593 6.50 0.11 19.15
CA LYS A 593 5.27 -0.66 19.36
C LYS A 593 4.34 -0.62 18.15
N TYR A 594 4.14 0.56 17.55
CA TYR A 594 3.17 0.79 16.49
C TYR A 594 3.86 1.21 15.19
N LEU A 595 3.47 0.55 14.10
CA LEU A 595 4.03 0.78 12.77
C LEU A 595 2.90 1.21 11.81
N PRO A 596 2.66 2.51 11.66
CA PRO A 596 1.74 3.00 10.63
C PRO A 596 2.21 2.57 9.24
N ASP A 597 1.29 1.98 8.46
CA ASP A 597 1.53 1.53 7.10
C ASP A 597 0.72 2.39 6.14
N ILE A 598 1.39 3.30 5.46
CA ILE A 598 0.81 4.30 4.56
C ILE A 598 1.28 4.01 3.14
N ASP A 599 0.35 3.88 2.21
CA ASP A 599 0.60 3.60 0.80
C ASP A 599 1.63 4.55 0.17
N GLY A 600 2.41 4.03 -0.79
CA GLY A 600 3.34 4.78 -1.63
C GLY A 600 2.71 5.14 -2.96
N ASN A 601 3.46 4.92 -4.06
CA ASN A 601 2.93 5.04 -5.42
C ASN A 601 1.83 4.01 -5.67
N SER A 602 2.04 2.80 -5.14
CA SER A 602 1.03 1.78 -4.94
C SER A 602 0.98 1.38 -3.47
N PHE A 603 0.72 0.12 -3.15
CA PHE A 603 0.72 -0.39 -1.77
C PHE A 603 2.05 -0.15 -1.04
N SER A 604 2.07 -0.37 0.27
CA SER A 604 3.31 -0.31 1.05
C SER A 604 4.02 -1.67 1.05
N GLY A 605 5.15 -1.78 0.37
CA GLY A 605 5.95 -3.02 0.31
C GLY A 605 6.52 -3.49 1.65
N ARG A 606 6.40 -2.72 2.74
CA ARG A 606 6.86 -3.06 4.08
C ARG A 606 5.86 -3.89 4.88
N TYR A 607 4.61 -4.00 4.42
CA TYR A 607 3.51 -4.52 5.21
C TYR A 607 3.72 -5.97 5.68
N LEU A 608 4.26 -6.84 4.82
CA LEU A 608 4.58 -8.21 5.21
C LEU A 608 5.67 -8.25 6.30
N GLY A 609 6.68 -7.39 6.20
CA GLY A 609 7.70 -7.23 7.25
C GLY A 609 7.10 -6.74 8.57
N PHE A 610 6.16 -5.79 8.52
CA PHE A 610 5.44 -5.30 9.69
C PHE A 610 4.61 -6.40 10.36
N LEU A 611 3.88 -7.20 9.58
CA LEU A 611 3.11 -8.34 10.11
C LEU A 611 4.00 -9.43 10.73
N ARG A 612 5.20 -9.66 10.20
CA ARG A 612 6.16 -10.64 10.75
C ARG A 612 6.91 -10.11 11.96
N SER A 613 6.86 -8.81 12.21
CA SER A 613 7.52 -8.19 13.37
C SER A 613 6.75 -8.41 14.67
N THR A 614 7.37 -8.08 15.79
CA THR A 614 6.72 -8.04 17.11
C THR A 614 5.99 -6.72 17.37
N SER A 615 5.76 -5.90 16.35
CA SER A 615 5.09 -4.60 16.42
C SER A 615 3.67 -4.69 15.87
N LEU A 616 2.81 -3.74 16.24
CA LEU A 616 1.44 -3.66 15.77
C LEU A 616 1.35 -2.80 14.49
N PRO A 617 1.02 -3.38 13.30
CA PRO A 617 0.74 -2.60 12.12
C PRO A 617 -0.59 -1.85 12.23
N ILE A 618 -0.59 -0.56 11.86
CA ILE A 618 -1.80 0.27 11.69
C ILE A 618 -1.87 0.64 10.21
N LYS A 619 -2.79 -0.01 9.45
CA LYS A 619 -2.78 0.04 7.98
C LYS A 619 -3.90 0.91 7.42
N SER A 620 -3.50 1.89 6.61
CA SER A 620 -4.40 2.65 5.72
C SER A 620 -4.03 2.37 4.27
N THR A 621 -4.97 1.85 3.48
CA THR A 621 -4.71 1.46 2.09
C THR A 621 -5.96 1.49 1.21
N LEU A 622 -5.75 1.84 -0.07
CA LEU A 622 -6.70 1.62 -1.15
C LEU A 622 -6.37 0.37 -1.99
N TRP A 623 -5.23 -0.25 -1.75
CA TRP A 623 -4.68 -1.29 -2.59
C TRP A 623 -5.12 -2.67 -2.14
N ARG A 624 -5.44 -3.50 -3.12
CA ARG A 624 -5.69 -4.91 -2.94
C ARG A 624 -4.46 -5.71 -3.27
N GLU A 625 -4.21 -6.72 -2.43
CA GLU A 625 -3.07 -7.62 -2.54
C GLU A 625 -3.52 -9.08 -2.47
N TRP A 626 -2.67 -10.00 -2.91
CA TRP A 626 -2.94 -11.44 -2.99
C TRP A 626 -3.40 -12.07 -1.65
N HIS A 627 -2.96 -11.48 -0.55
CA HIS A 627 -3.15 -12.02 0.81
C HIS A 627 -4.37 -11.46 1.56
N ASP A 628 -5.11 -10.51 0.99
CA ASP A 628 -6.18 -9.79 1.71
C ASP A 628 -7.22 -10.75 2.31
N SER A 629 -7.59 -11.82 1.58
CA SER A 629 -8.55 -12.82 2.05
C SER A 629 -8.04 -13.72 3.18
N ARG A 630 -6.77 -13.61 3.55
CA ARG A 630 -6.14 -14.36 4.65
C ARG A 630 -6.08 -13.58 5.95
N LEU A 631 -6.27 -12.29 5.92
CA LEU A 631 -6.13 -11.39 7.06
C LEU A 631 -7.48 -10.96 7.63
N VAL A 632 -7.56 -10.87 8.94
CA VAL A 632 -8.73 -10.36 9.66
C VAL A 632 -8.33 -9.08 10.39
N ALA A 633 -8.94 -7.97 9.99
CA ALA A 633 -8.76 -6.67 10.63
C ALA A 633 -9.17 -6.73 12.11
N TRP A 634 -8.52 -5.97 12.98
CA TRP A 634 -8.66 -5.98 14.44
C TRP A 634 -8.23 -7.28 15.13
N LYS A 635 -7.81 -8.29 14.35
CA LYS A 635 -7.23 -9.56 14.84
C LYS A 635 -5.74 -9.66 14.54
N HIS A 636 -5.33 -9.30 13.32
CA HIS A 636 -3.94 -9.44 12.84
C HIS A 636 -3.26 -8.10 12.60
N PHE A 637 -4.02 -7.04 12.50
CA PHE A 637 -3.58 -5.65 12.31
C PHE A 637 -4.74 -4.70 12.67
N VAL A 638 -4.43 -3.42 12.85
CA VAL A 638 -5.43 -2.36 13.07
C VAL A 638 -5.69 -1.65 11.74
N PRO A 639 -6.92 -1.65 11.21
CA PRO A 639 -7.25 -0.86 10.03
C PRO A 639 -7.44 0.61 10.42
N MET A 640 -7.03 1.51 9.54
CA MET A 640 -7.19 2.96 9.66
C MET A 640 -7.84 3.52 8.40
N ASP A 641 -8.75 4.46 8.55
CA ASP A 641 -9.43 5.12 7.42
C ASP A 641 -8.46 5.95 6.57
N ASN A 642 -8.67 6.00 5.26
CA ASN A 642 -7.78 6.71 4.33
C ASN A 642 -7.80 8.25 4.51
N ARG A 643 -8.72 8.80 5.31
CA ARG A 643 -8.70 10.20 5.76
C ARG A 643 -7.89 10.42 7.02
N PHE A 644 -7.48 9.32 7.71
CA PHE A 644 -6.79 9.30 8.99
C PHE A 644 -7.60 9.92 10.16
N GLY A 645 -8.91 10.06 10.00
CA GLY A 645 -9.77 10.70 11.01
C GLY A 645 -9.81 9.94 12.32
N ASP A 646 -9.67 8.61 12.27
CA ASP A 646 -9.68 7.67 13.40
C ASP A 646 -8.29 7.49 14.06
N TYR A 647 -7.21 8.01 13.48
CA TYR A 647 -5.85 7.77 13.95
C TYR A 647 -5.63 8.13 15.41
N TYR A 648 -5.99 9.35 15.81
CA TYR A 648 -5.79 9.77 17.22
C TYR A 648 -6.69 8.99 18.19
N GLY A 649 -7.91 8.61 17.74
CA GLY A 649 -8.81 7.76 18.54
C GLY A 649 -8.25 6.36 18.76
N ILE A 650 -7.64 5.78 17.72
CA ILE A 650 -6.90 4.51 17.81
C ILE A 650 -5.74 4.63 18.79
N MET A 651 -4.98 5.72 18.71
CA MET A 651 -3.83 5.93 19.59
C MET A 651 -4.25 6.22 21.02
N GLU A 652 -5.34 6.98 21.28
CA GLU A 652 -5.85 7.21 22.63
C GLU A 652 -6.36 5.90 23.25
N TYR A 653 -7.01 5.04 22.48
CA TYR A 653 -7.43 3.72 22.96
C TYR A 653 -6.24 2.87 23.43
N PHE A 654 -5.17 2.79 22.65
CA PHE A 654 -4.01 1.95 23.01
C PHE A 654 -3.07 2.57 24.04
N LEU A 655 -2.75 3.87 23.90
CA LEU A 655 -1.77 4.56 24.74
C LEU A 655 -2.38 5.13 26.02
N GLY A 656 -3.68 5.44 25.98
CA GLY A 656 -4.32 6.25 27.02
C GLY A 656 -3.96 7.73 26.94
N TYR A 657 -4.52 8.49 27.86
CA TYR A 657 -4.19 9.91 28.04
C TYR A 657 -4.13 10.27 29.52
N GLU A 658 -2.93 10.55 30.00
CA GLU A 658 -2.64 10.86 31.41
C GLU A 658 -3.35 9.86 32.36
N ASP A 659 -3.82 10.31 33.52
CA ASP A 659 -4.61 9.48 34.45
C ASP A 659 -6.11 9.42 34.10
N SER A 660 -6.54 10.13 33.04
CA SER A 660 -7.96 10.30 32.70
C SER A 660 -8.52 9.25 31.75
N VAL A 661 -7.68 8.71 30.84
CA VAL A 661 -8.05 7.64 29.90
C VAL A 661 -7.04 6.50 30.02
N PRO A 662 -7.47 5.30 30.48
CA PRO A 662 -6.57 4.16 30.55
C PRO A 662 -6.19 3.68 29.15
N GLY A 663 -4.93 3.29 28.96
CA GLY A 663 -4.46 2.65 27.74
C GLY A 663 -4.74 1.15 27.74
N HIS A 664 -4.74 0.54 26.55
CA HIS A 664 -4.94 -0.91 26.35
C HIS A 664 -3.70 -1.53 25.69
N ASP A 665 -2.56 -1.39 26.34
CA ASP A 665 -1.25 -1.85 25.82
C ASP A 665 -1.20 -3.38 25.65
N ASP A 666 -1.84 -4.12 26.55
CA ASP A 666 -1.97 -5.57 26.50
C ASP A 666 -2.81 -6.04 25.29
N VAL A 667 -3.82 -5.27 24.92
CA VAL A 667 -4.64 -5.55 23.73
C VAL A 667 -3.81 -5.30 22.47
N ALA A 668 -3.01 -4.23 22.45
CA ALA A 668 -2.11 -3.93 21.34
C ALA A 668 -1.07 -5.04 21.14
N GLU A 669 -0.42 -5.49 22.23
CA GLU A 669 0.53 -6.61 22.21
C GLU A 669 -0.13 -7.89 21.66
N ARG A 670 -1.33 -8.20 22.12
CA ARG A 670 -2.07 -9.39 21.68
C ARG A 670 -2.34 -9.36 20.18
N ILE A 671 -2.82 -8.25 19.62
CA ILE A 671 -3.08 -8.13 18.17
C ILE A 671 -1.77 -8.26 17.38
N ALA A 672 -0.69 -7.63 17.85
CA ALA A 672 0.63 -7.71 17.22
C ALA A 672 1.14 -9.16 17.18
N MET A 673 1.07 -9.88 18.30
CA MET A 673 1.51 -11.28 18.38
C MET A 673 0.60 -12.24 17.59
N ASP A 674 -0.70 -12.02 17.59
CA ASP A 674 -1.65 -12.77 16.76
C ASP A 674 -1.35 -12.55 15.27
N GLY A 675 -1.06 -11.30 14.85
CA GLY A 675 -0.67 -10.96 13.50
C GLY A 675 0.63 -11.65 13.07
N LYS A 676 1.66 -11.59 13.92
CA LYS A 676 2.94 -12.26 13.69
C LYS A 676 2.79 -13.77 13.53
N ALA A 677 2.18 -14.42 14.50
CA ALA A 677 1.98 -15.87 14.47
C ALA A 677 1.16 -16.32 13.25
N TRP A 678 0.22 -15.48 12.83
CA TRP A 678 -0.61 -15.75 11.67
C TRP A 678 0.16 -15.55 10.35
N ALA A 679 0.94 -14.47 10.21
CA ALA A 679 1.79 -14.24 9.05
C ALA A 679 2.82 -15.37 8.85
N GLU A 680 3.43 -15.84 9.94
CA GLU A 680 4.36 -16.99 9.93
C GLU A 680 3.68 -18.32 9.58
N LYS A 681 2.35 -18.39 9.62
CA LYS A 681 1.59 -19.60 9.29
C LYS A 681 0.99 -19.59 7.89
N VAL A 682 0.58 -18.42 7.34
CA VAL A 682 -0.21 -18.35 6.10
C VAL A 682 0.31 -17.34 5.08
N LEU A 683 1.42 -16.65 5.36
CA LEU A 683 2.03 -15.67 4.45
C LEU A 683 3.53 -15.97 4.20
N ARG A 684 3.92 -17.23 4.24
CA ARG A 684 5.27 -17.72 3.94
C ARG A 684 5.50 -17.76 2.42
N LYS A 685 6.73 -18.01 2.00
CA LYS A 685 7.05 -18.29 0.58
C LYS A 685 6.26 -19.48 0.03
N GLU A 686 6.11 -20.53 0.82
CA GLU A 686 5.32 -21.70 0.46
C GLU A 686 3.84 -21.34 0.23
N ASP A 687 3.30 -20.43 1.02
CA ASP A 687 1.91 -19.95 0.84
C ASP A 687 1.74 -19.10 -0.43
N MET A 688 2.79 -18.32 -0.83
CA MET A 688 2.84 -17.63 -2.11
C MET A 688 2.87 -18.65 -3.28
N GLN A 689 3.73 -19.68 -3.20
CA GLN A 689 3.80 -20.75 -4.20
C GLN A 689 2.46 -21.48 -4.35
N ILE A 690 1.81 -21.83 -3.24
CA ILE A 690 0.50 -22.51 -3.23
C ILE A 690 -0.59 -21.63 -3.85
N TYR A 691 -0.59 -20.32 -3.55
CA TYR A 691 -1.50 -19.36 -4.16
C TYR A 691 -1.26 -19.25 -5.66
N VAL A 692 0.00 -19.07 -6.08
CA VAL A 692 0.37 -18.92 -7.50
C VAL A 692 0.08 -20.20 -8.28
N LEU A 693 0.39 -21.37 -7.73
CA LEU A 693 0.06 -22.64 -8.37
C LEU A 693 -1.47 -22.75 -8.60
N ARG A 694 -2.28 -22.43 -7.60
CA ARG A 694 -3.73 -22.43 -7.76
C ARG A 694 -4.21 -21.42 -8.80
N LEU A 695 -3.68 -20.19 -8.75
CA LEU A 695 -3.98 -19.13 -9.70
C LEU A 695 -3.69 -19.56 -11.14
N LEU A 696 -2.50 -20.12 -11.37
CA LEU A 696 -2.05 -20.47 -12.71
C LEU A 696 -2.77 -21.71 -13.28
N LEU A 697 -3.18 -22.68 -12.44
CA LEU A 697 -4.07 -23.76 -12.86
C LEU A 697 -5.45 -23.24 -13.30
N GLU A 698 -6.01 -22.29 -12.56
CA GLU A 698 -7.29 -21.65 -12.93
C GLU A 698 -7.15 -20.80 -14.20
N TYR A 699 -6.06 -20.04 -14.32
CA TYR A 699 -5.78 -19.23 -15.50
C TYR A 699 -5.60 -20.10 -16.75
N ALA A 700 -4.82 -21.19 -16.67
CA ALA A 700 -4.65 -22.13 -17.77
C ALA A 700 -5.98 -22.75 -18.21
N ARG A 701 -6.87 -23.07 -17.23
CA ARG A 701 -8.22 -23.55 -17.57
C ARG A 701 -9.02 -22.51 -18.35
N ILE A 702 -9.03 -21.25 -17.93
CA ILE A 702 -9.78 -20.18 -18.60
C ILE A 702 -9.25 -19.95 -20.02
N ALA A 703 -7.96 -20.16 -20.22
CA ALA A 703 -7.29 -20.03 -21.50
C ALA A 703 -7.40 -21.29 -22.41
N ASP A 704 -8.02 -22.38 -21.95
CA ASP A 704 -8.22 -23.61 -22.75
C ASP A 704 -9.59 -23.57 -23.49
N ASP A 705 -9.61 -23.96 -24.75
CA ASP A 705 -10.84 -23.97 -25.56
C ASP A 705 -11.92 -24.91 -25.00
N ARG A 706 -11.52 -25.92 -24.20
CA ARG A 706 -12.40 -26.91 -23.57
C ARG A 706 -12.78 -26.53 -22.12
N ARG A 707 -12.49 -25.33 -21.69
CA ARG A 707 -12.60 -24.83 -20.29
C ARG A 707 -13.91 -25.17 -19.59
N GLU A 708 -15.05 -25.25 -20.31
CA GLU A 708 -16.36 -25.53 -19.72
C GLU A 708 -16.52 -26.99 -19.29
N SER A 709 -15.80 -27.91 -19.96
CA SER A 709 -15.77 -29.33 -19.64
C SER A 709 -14.55 -29.80 -18.87
N MET A 710 -13.62 -28.88 -18.55
CA MET A 710 -12.40 -29.23 -17.80
C MET A 710 -12.62 -29.30 -16.32
N GLY A 711 -11.97 -30.28 -15.67
CA GLY A 711 -12.01 -30.36 -14.21
C GLY A 711 -11.32 -31.59 -13.64
N TRP A 712 -11.19 -31.57 -12.32
CA TRP A 712 -10.80 -32.70 -11.49
C TRP A 712 -12.04 -33.28 -10.78
N VAL A 713 -12.28 -34.58 -10.90
CA VAL A 713 -13.49 -35.28 -10.41
C VAL A 713 -13.20 -36.67 -9.83
N ASP A 714 -11.94 -36.99 -9.55
CA ASP A 714 -11.56 -38.35 -9.15
C ASP A 714 -12.17 -38.78 -7.80
N ASP A 715 -12.49 -37.81 -6.96
CA ASP A 715 -13.24 -38.00 -5.71
C ASP A 715 -14.72 -38.37 -5.93
N LEU A 716 -15.26 -38.21 -7.13
CA LEU A 716 -16.65 -38.51 -7.48
C LEU A 716 -16.78 -39.80 -8.32
N VAL A 717 -15.68 -40.41 -8.73
CA VAL A 717 -15.60 -41.62 -9.51
C VAL A 717 -15.18 -42.75 -8.55
N SER A 718 -16.16 -43.36 -7.90
CA SER A 718 -15.98 -44.57 -7.07
C SER A 718 -16.34 -45.83 -7.91
#